data_b093d2974943a68ef5572e34582ca2f7
#
_entry.id   b093d2974943a68ef5572e34582ca2f7
#
_cell.length_a   1.000
_cell.length_b   1.000
_cell.length_c   1.000
_cell.angle_alpha   90.00
_cell.angle_beta   90.00
_cell.angle_gamma   90.00
#
_symmetry.space_group_name_H-M   'P 1'
#
loop_
_entity.id
_entity.type
_entity.pdbx_description
1 polymer ?
#
loop_
_entity_poly.entity_id
_entity_poly.type
_entity_poly.pdbx_seq_one_letter_code
_entity_poly.pdbx_strand_id
1 'polypeptide(L)'
;MIAMYNLWNTTIDNSTGLYHRIPLLDAQEYSLPGYLVGGPGESAMQEWNDFGLTAAQGGGNDYALIRDGPETYRPSFNAYMVANARAISTVASLAGNDSLAETWSDYADDLYSRMKDMLYSDELNFWIDVVEGSNLRCEGRQLIGYFPYRLDIGTNETKLRGLEAGLTSEHLLTEYGPTTLEQDNPYYTEFKNTTNCCVWNGQSWPFSTSVYLGTLARIARDGLSDVITPAFFSQEMSKYTRTNYKDGVPYTAESHYPTIDMWSGDTTNHSENYLHSTYMDNVFTNFFGVIPSLDDNFVMKPLVPPNSEWSYFMIENLPYHGSLLTLVWDQDGTHYDCGGNNSAGLSLYSNGTLFHHQPHLGPVNATLPFDTATAAQHLASKPQWQNILANPNVPWAGYPNVSTSWCFNPDGDDCLYPAWKMNDGLLWYDTTPDNRWTNNQSYSPYSVLDLRFARPRKISSLSLAVFADSDRGGVVACPEGLRIADGRENQTVAFRQPWTDCVPNALNTVLFSDPARRSGPNTTTATDNEGEGYTLETDHLQVTLSDQLRYTTAISEIQVWAVPELGPRYEAEDGLLGAFIGGFQGKAVGMNGSFEAGGVRLGPGGWVELGNVRTNDGEAGRKEISVIGAGRGTVEVQVNWLSNTTVDFAGNGSRSIEVDMLRGGNVVTIFQTDGMPFIDAIVVGE
;
A
#
# COMPACT_ATOMS: atom_id res chain seq x y z
N MET A 1 -13.96 19.44 4.21
CA MET A 1 -15.00 18.39 4.10
C MET A 1 -16.25 18.89 3.39
N ILE A 2 -16.96 19.94 3.85
CA ILE A 2 -18.21 20.44 3.23
C ILE A 2 -18.05 20.80 1.75
N ALA A 3 -16.98 21.51 1.37
CA ALA A 3 -16.72 21.83 -0.03
C ALA A 3 -16.56 20.58 -0.91
N MET A 4 -15.84 19.57 -0.41
CA MET A 4 -15.69 18.29 -1.10
C MET A 4 -17.03 17.53 -1.20
N TYR A 5 -17.83 17.55 -0.14
CA TYR A 5 -19.17 16.96 -0.17
C TYR A 5 -20.04 17.61 -1.26
N ASN A 6 -20.02 18.93 -1.32
CA ASN A 6 -20.83 19.70 -2.26
C ASN A 6 -20.44 19.52 -3.74
N LEU A 7 -19.26 19.01 -4.04
CA LEU A 7 -18.89 18.64 -5.42
C LEU A 7 -19.84 17.59 -6.01
N TRP A 8 -20.42 16.74 -5.18
CA TRP A 8 -21.35 15.69 -5.61
C TRP A 8 -22.79 16.18 -5.80
N ASN A 9 -23.12 17.43 -5.46
CA ASN A 9 -24.48 17.96 -5.63
C ASN A 9 -24.94 17.98 -7.10
N THR A 10 -24.03 17.88 -8.06
CA THR A 10 -24.34 17.75 -9.49
C THR A 10 -24.90 16.38 -9.86
N THR A 11 -24.75 15.39 -8.98
CA THR A 11 -25.23 14.03 -9.17
C THR A 11 -26.45 13.70 -8.29
N ILE A 12 -27.07 14.71 -7.67
CA ILE A 12 -28.31 14.54 -6.91
C ILE A 12 -29.54 14.76 -7.79
N ASP A 13 -30.44 13.80 -7.77
CA ASP A 13 -31.75 13.97 -8.38
C ASP A 13 -32.68 14.76 -7.45
N ASN A 14 -33.16 15.92 -7.90
CA ASN A 14 -34.00 16.79 -7.11
C ASN A 14 -35.39 16.20 -6.77
N SER A 15 -35.84 15.18 -7.50
CA SER A 15 -37.15 14.55 -7.28
C SER A 15 -37.11 13.52 -6.16
N THR A 16 -36.02 12.77 -6.05
CA THR A 16 -35.80 11.72 -5.05
C THR A 16 -34.90 12.16 -3.90
N GLY A 17 -34.04 13.15 -4.15
CA GLY A 17 -33.00 13.58 -3.23
C GLY A 17 -31.88 12.53 -3.04
N LEU A 18 -31.80 11.55 -3.94
CA LEU A 18 -30.72 10.56 -3.97
C LEU A 18 -29.66 10.91 -5.00
N TYR A 19 -28.45 10.45 -4.75
CA TYR A 19 -27.33 10.56 -5.67
C TYR A 19 -27.40 9.44 -6.70
N HIS A 20 -27.23 9.79 -7.97
CA HIS A 20 -27.20 8.84 -9.08
C HIS A 20 -25.85 8.88 -9.82
N ARG A 21 -25.51 7.79 -10.47
CA ARG A 21 -24.28 7.66 -11.23
C ARG A 21 -24.34 6.46 -12.17
N ILE A 22 -23.74 6.56 -13.35
CA ILE A 22 -23.52 5.37 -14.17
C ILE A 22 -22.50 4.45 -13.52
N PRO A 23 -22.71 3.12 -13.53
CA PRO A 23 -21.80 2.14 -12.90
C PRO A 23 -20.34 2.29 -13.30
N LEU A 24 -20.01 2.55 -14.56
CA LEU A 24 -18.64 2.76 -15.02
C LEU A 24 -17.91 3.87 -14.25
N LEU A 25 -18.60 4.98 -13.93
CA LEU A 25 -17.99 6.08 -13.16
C LEU A 25 -17.84 5.77 -11.67
N ASP A 26 -18.41 4.67 -11.21
CA ASP A 26 -18.19 4.07 -9.90
C ASP A 26 -17.19 2.88 -9.97
N ALA A 27 -16.47 2.77 -11.08
CA ALA A 27 -15.53 1.70 -11.41
C ALA A 27 -16.15 0.29 -11.28
N GLN A 28 -17.40 0.14 -11.73
CA GLN A 28 -18.16 -1.12 -11.68
C GLN A 28 -18.88 -1.38 -13.02
N GLU A 29 -18.11 -1.32 -14.07
CA GLU A 29 -18.52 -1.63 -15.43
C GLU A 29 -19.01 -3.08 -15.55
N TYR A 30 -19.88 -3.33 -16.50
CA TYR A 30 -20.50 -4.66 -16.72
C TYR A 30 -21.22 -5.20 -15.47
N SER A 31 -21.87 -4.32 -14.70
CA SER A 31 -22.70 -4.71 -13.55
C SER A 31 -24.16 -4.94 -13.94
N LEU A 32 -24.93 -5.51 -13.02
CA LEU A 32 -26.32 -5.92 -13.26
C LEU A 32 -27.21 -4.84 -13.91
N PRO A 33 -27.18 -3.54 -13.52
CA PRO A 33 -28.01 -2.51 -14.19
C PRO A 33 -27.77 -2.41 -15.71
N GLY A 34 -26.51 -2.55 -16.15
CA GLY A 34 -26.15 -2.50 -17.57
C GLY A 34 -26.75 -3.67 -18.36
N TYR A 35 -26.70 -4.87 -17.82
CA TYR A 35 -27.28 -6.05 -18.44
C TYR A 35 -28.81 -6.01 -18.47
N LEU A 36 -29.47 -5.52 -17.43
CA LEU A 36 -30.92 -5.40 -17.39
C LEU A 36 -31.47 -4.44 -18.43
N VAL A 37 -30.75 -3.37 -18.74
CA VAL A 37 -31.22 -2.32 -19.67
C VAL A 37 -30.68 -2.53 -21.10
N GLY A 38 -29.43 -2.92 -21.25
CA GLY A 38 -28.75 -3.02 -22.54
C GLY A 38 -28.48 -4.45 -23.03
N GLY A 39 -28.66 -5.46 -22.17
CA GLY A 39 -28.32 -6.85 -22.44
C GLY A 39 -29.36 -7.64 -23.24
N PRO A 40 -29.02 -8.88 -23.60
CA PRO A 40 -29.85 -9.75 -24.45
C PRO A 40 -31.08 -10.34 -23.76
N GLY A 41 -31.25 -10.14 -22.45
CA GLY A 41 -32.27 -10.82 -21.65
C GLY A 41 -31.82 -12.20 -21.15
N GLU A 42 -32.55 -12.74 -20.18
CA GLU A 42 -32.17 -13.95 -19.45
C GLU A 42 -31.89 -15.18 -20.36
N SER A 43 -32.72 -15.42 -21.37
CA SER A 43 -32.58 -16.59 -22.22
C SER A 43 -31.37 -16.56 -23.15
N ALA A 44 -30.83 -15.37 -23.47
CA ALA A 44 -29.67 -15.22 -24.33
C ALA A 44 -28.35 -15.07 -23.53
N MET A 45 -28.42 -14.83 -22.25
CA MET A 45 -27.22 -14.67 -21.40
C MET A 45 -26.43 -15.99 -21.31
N GLN A 46 -27.10 -17.14 -21.26
CA GLN A 46 -26.43 -18.44 -21.22
C GLN A 46 -25.60 -18.68 -22.48
N GLU A 47 -26.17 -18.43 -23.67
CA GLU A 47 -25.45 -18.55 -24.95
C GLU A 47 -24.30 -17.55 -25.02
N TRP A 48 -24.51 -16.32 -24.53
CA TRP A 48 -23.46 -15.32 -24.48
C TRP A 48 -22.27 -15.77 -23.61
N ASN A 49 -22.55 -16.27 -22.41
CA ASN A 49 -21.54 -16.77 -21.49
C ASN A 49 -20.79 -17.99 -22.05
N ASP A 50 -21.51 -18.94 -22.66
CA ASP A 50 -20.93 -20.18 -23.17
C ASP A 50 -20.04 -19.97 -24.40
N PHE A 51 -20.31 -18.98 -25.22
CA PHE A 51 -19.55 -18.67 -26.44
C PHE A 51 -18.52 -17.53 -26.29
N GLY A 52 -18.46 -16.85 -25.14
CA GLY A 52 -17.58 -15.70 -24.93
C GLY A 52 -17.82 -14.58 -25.95
N LEU A 53 -19.04 -14.40 -26.41
CA LEU A 53 -19.39 -13.43 -27.42
C LEU A 53 -19.21 -12.03 -26.90
N THR A 54 -18.42 -11.23 -27.61
CA THR A 54 -18.38 -9.78 -27.38
C THR A 54 -19.68 -9.16 -27.89
N ALA A 55 -20.09 -8.05 -27.32
CA ALA A 55 -21.28 -7.34 -27.77
C ALA A 55 -21.26 -6.96 -29.25
N ALA A 56 -20.10 -6.86 -29.88
CA ALA A 56 -19.94 -6.67 -31.31
C ALA A 56 -20.44 -7.89 -32.16
N GLN A 57 -20.61 -9.06 -31.54
CA GLN A 57 -21.04 -10.28 -32.19
C GLN A 57 -22.51 -10.64 -31.90
N GLY A 58 -23.11 -10.10 -30.84
CA GLY A 58 -24.50 -10.26 -30.48
C GLY A 58 -25.37 -9.16 -31.08
N GLY A 59 -25.93 -9.36 -32.25
CA GLY A 59 -26.70 -8.35 -32.95
C GLY A 59 -27.85 -7.77 -32.14
N GLY A 60 -27.85 -6.44 -31.96
CA GLY A 60 -28.95 -5.67 -31.42
C GLY A 60 -28.82 -5.21 -29.95
N ASN A 61 -27.74 -5.53 -29.24
CA ASN A 61 -27.51 -5.06 -27.89
C ASN A 61 -26.71 -3.75 -27.86
N ASP A 62 -27.05 -2.86 -26.94
CA ASP A 62 -26.28 -1.64 -26.74
C ASP A 62 -25.05 -1.94 -25.85
N TYR A 63 -23.92 -2.21 -26.50
CA TYR A 63 -22.68 -2.53 -25.78
C TYR A 63 -22.21 -1.43 -24.83
N ALA A 64 -22.34 -0.18 -25.22
CA ALA A 64 -21.97 0.92 -24.35
C ALA A 64 -22.83 0.93 -23.08
N LEU A 65 -24.12 0.69 -23.24
CA LEU A 65 -25.05 0.65 -22.11
C LEU A 65 -24.80 -0.59 -21.19
N ILE A 66 -24.43 -1.74 -21.77
CA ILE A 66 -24.06 -2.94 -20.97
C ILE A 66 -22.79 -2.67 -20.17
N ARG A 67 -21.75 -2.08 -20.80
CA ARG A 67 -20.49 -1.76 -20.15
C ARG A 67 -20.63 -0.64 -19.13
N ASP A 68 -21.16 0.49 -19.56
CA ASP A 68 -21.17 1.72 -18.76
C ASP A 68 -22.28 1.70 -17.72
N GLY A 69 -23.38 1.03 -18.03
CA GLY A 69 -24.62 1.05 -17.27
C GLY A 69 -25.43 2.32 -17.48
N PRO A 70 -26.73 2.29 -17.13
CA PRO A 70 -27.59 3.47 -17.10
C PRO A 70 -27.30 4.34 -15.87
N GLU A 71 -27.80 5.58 -15.86
CA GLU A 71 -27.86 6.35 -14.62
C GLU A 71 -28.63 5.57 -13.55
N THR A 72 -28.03 5.39 -12.39
CA THR A 72 -28.49 4.44 -11.37
C THR A 72 -28.30 5.03 -9.97
N TYR A 73 -29.32 4.94 -9.13
CA TYR A 73 -29.19 5.14 -7.69
C TYR A 73 -28.55 3.91 -7.10
N ARG A 74 -27.35 4.06 -6.56
CA ARG A 74 -26.54 2.95 -6.08
C ARG A 74 -26.44 2.93 -4.56
N PRO A 75 -26.58 1.76 -3.89
CA PRO A 75 -26.46 1.66 -2.45
C PRO A 75 -25.06 1.99 -1.94
N SER A 76 -24.01 1.66 -2.68
CA SER A 76 -22.62 2.01 -2.36
C SER A 76 -22.44 3.53 -2.27
N PHE A 77 -22.79 4.24 -3.34
CA PHE A 77 -22.56 5.66 -3.46
C PHE A 77 -23.40 6.48 -2.46
N ASN A 78 -24.69 6.16 -2.33
CA ASN A 78 -25.56 6.82 -1.35
C ASN A 78 -25.13 6.55 0.09
N ALA A 79 -24.64 5.33 0.41
CA ALA A 79 -24.09 5.02 1.71
C ALA A 79 -22.83 5.84 2.03
N TYR A 80 -21.93 6.05 1.07
CA TYR A 80 -20.79 6.95 1.25
C TYR A 80 -21.26 8.39 1.55
N MET A 81 -22.28 8.87 0.87
CA MET A 81 -22.80 10.22 1.11
C MET A 81 -23.44 10.36 2.49
N VAL A 82 -24.19 9.35 2.97
CA VAL A 82 -24.71 9.32 4.36
C VAL A 82 -23.56 9.30 5.37
N ALA A 83 -22.56 8.44 5.17
CA ALA A 83 -21.42 8.35 6.07
C ALA A 83 -20.58 9.62 6.11
N ASN A 84 -20.36 10.26 4.95
CA ASN A 84 -19.66 11.54 4.86
C ASN A 84 -20.42 12.68 5.58
N ALA A 85 -21.75 12.72 5.47
CA ALA A 85 -22.55 13.68 6.19
C ALA A 85 -22.46 13.49 7.72
N ARG A 86 -22.51 12.23 8.20
CA ARG A 86 -22.27 11.88 9.62
C ARG A 86 -20.87 12.30 10.08
N ALA A 87 -19.86 12.07 9.25
CA ALA A 87 -18.48 12.48 9.56
C ALA A 87 -18.34 14.01 9.66
N ILE A 88 -19.01 14.78 8.79
CA ILE A 88 -19.05 16.24 8.87
C ILE A 88 -19.73 16.69 10.18
N SER A 89 -20.85 16.07 10.56
CA SER A 89 -21.53 16.31 11.83
C SER A 89 -20.59 16.09 13.00
N THR A 90 -19.90 14.94 13.05
CA THR A 90 -18.95 14.62 14.11
C THR A 90 -17.82 15.65 14.21
N VAL A 91 -17.22 16.03 13.06
CA VAL A 91 -16.13 17.03 13.05
C VAL A 91 -16.64 18.42 13.48
N ALA A 92 -17.86 18.79 13.09
CA ALA A 92 -18.48 20.05 13.52
C ALA A 92 -18.69 20.09 15.04
N SER A 93 -19.16 18.99 15.63
CA SER A 93 -19.31 18.84 17.09
C SER A 93 -17.96 18.94 17.81
N LEU A 94 -16.93 18.24 17.33
CA LEU A 94 -15.56 18.33 17.88
C LEU A 94 -14.99 19.75 17.79
N ALA A 95 -15.40 20.53 16.78
CA ALA A 95 -15.02 21.93 16.62
C ALA A 95 -15.88 22.89 17.46
N GLY A 96 -16.83 22.40 18.27
CA GLY A 96 -17.72 23.20 19.09
C GLY A 96 -18.81 23.92 18.30
N ASN A 97 -19.13 23.47 17.10
CA ASN A 97 -20.20 24.05 16.27
C ASN A 97 -21.43 23.12 16.23
N ASP A 98 -22.17 23.12 17.35
CA ASP A 98 -23.33 22.23 17.56
C ASP A 98 -24.43 22.43 16.52
N SER A 99 -24.70 23.68 16.11
CA SER A 99 -25.72 23.97 15.08
C SER A 99 -25.36 23.38 13.70
N LEU A 100 -24.09 23.41 13.32
CA LEU A 100 -23.62 22.77 12.09
C LEU A 100 -23.66 21.25 12.22
N ALA A 101 -23.32 20.72 13.40
CA ALA A 101 -23.37 19.29 13.68
C ALA A 101 -24.81 18.76 13.55
N GLU A 102 -25.78 19.42 14.14
CA GLU A 102 -27.21 19.08 14.05
C GLU A 102 -27.70 19.13 12.59
N THR A 103 -27.37 20.20 11.86
CA THR A 103 -27.74 20.34 10.43
C THR A 103 -27.28 19.15 9.58
N TRP A 104 -26.04 18.71 9.76
CA TRP A 104 -25.48 17.60 9.00
C TRP A 104 -25.95 16.23 9.50
N SER A 105 -26.29 16.11 10.77
CA SER A 105 -26.93 14.90 11.31
C SER A 105 -28.33 14.70 10.73
N ASP A 106 -29.14 15.76 10.74
CA ASP A 106 -30.50 15.73 10.19
C ASP A 106 -30.48 15.42 8.69
N TYR A 107 -29.55 16.03 7.96
CA TYR A 107 -29.36 15.75 6.54
C TYR A 107 -28.97 14.27 6.28
N ALA A 108 -28.07 13.71 7.09
CA ALA A 108 -27.66 12.31 6.97
C ALA A 108 -28.85 11.35 7.21
N ASP A 109 -29.68 11.65 8.20
CA ASP A 109 -30.84 10.82 8.55
C ASP A 109 -31.95 10.92 7.49
N ASP A 110 -32.18 12.09 6.92
CA ASP A 110 -33.11 12.27 5.80
C ASP A 110 -32.63 11.52 4.55
N LEU A 111 -31.35 11.66 4.19
CA LEU A 111 -30.76 10.93 3.07
C LEU A 111 -30.84 9.41 3.27
N TYR A 112 -30.55 8.93 4.49
CA TYR A 112 -30.70 7.52 4.84
C TYR A 112 -32.14 7.03 4.69
N SER A 113 -33.12 7.82 5.13
CA SER A 113 -34.55 7.46 4.99
C SER A 113 -34.92 7.28 3.52
N ARG A 114 -34.57 8.23 2.65
CA ARG A 114 -34.80 8.16 1.20
C ARG A 114 -34.09 6.96 0.56
N MET A 115 -32.83 6.74 0.95
CA MET A 115 -32.06 5.58 0.49
C MET A 115 -32.76 4.27 0.86
N LYS A 116 -33.24 4.15 2.10
CA LYS A 116 -33.95 2.97 2.57
C LYS A 116 -35.24 2.73 1.79
N ASP A 117 -36.05 3.77 1.58
CA ASP A 117 -37.34 3.67 0.92
C ASP A 117 -37.22 3.24 -0.56
N MET A 118 -36.14 3.62 -1.22
CA MET A 118 -35.93 3.34 -2.66
C MET A 118 -35.01 2.14 -2.92
N LEU A 119 -33.90 2.02 -2.21
CA LEU A 119 -32.82 1.07 -2.55
C LEU A 119 -32.83 -0.21 -1.72
N TYR A 120 -33.72 -0.34 -0.74
CA TYR A 120 -33.86 -1.59 0.01
C TYR A 120 -34.92 -2.48 -0.59
N SER A 121 -34.59 -3.73 -0.91
CA SER A 121 -35.53 -4.75 -1.34
C SER A 121 -36.05 -5.51 -0.13
N ASP A 122 -37.35 -5.40 0.16
CA ASP A 122 -38.01 -6.17 1.21
C ASP A 122 -38.10 -7.65 0.85
N GLU A 123 -38.13 -8.02 -0.44
CA GLU A 123 -38.13 -9.39 -0.93
C GLU A 123 -36.80 -10.08 -0.66
N LEU A 124 -35.68 -9.46 -1.05
CA LEU A 124 -34.34 -9.96 -0.81
C LEU A 124 -33.83 -9.67 0.60
N ASN A 125 -34.48 -8.77 1.34
CA ASN A 125 -33.94 -8.18 2.58
C ASN A 125 -32.53 -7.61 2.37
N PHE A 126 -32.30 -6.91 1.25
CA PHE A 126 -30.98 -6.53 0.80
C PHE A 126 -30.97 -5.18 0.06
N TRP A 127 -29.83 -4.52 0.03
CA TRP A 127 -29.63 -3.27 -0.70
C TRP A 127 -29.37 -3.54 -2.19
N ILE A 128 -30.12 -2.89 -3.08
CA ILE A 128 -30.06 -3.07 -4.53
C ILE A 128 -29.93 -1.76 -5.28
N ASP A 129 -29.44 -1.83 -6.50
CA ASP A 129 -29.48 -0.74 -7.46
C ASP A 129 -30.89 -0.46 -7.97
N VAL A 130 -31.19 0.81 -8.30
CA VAL A 130 -32.43 1.20 -8.97
C VAL A 130 -32.08 2.16 -10.13
N VAL A 131 -32.53 1.82 -11.34
CA VAL A 131 -32.24 2.63 -12.53
C VAL A 131 -33.06 3.94 -12.47
N GLU A 132 -32.35 5.08 -12.63
CA GLU A 132 -32.96 6.40 -12.63
C GLU A 132 -33.98 6.56 -13.76
N GLY A 133 -35.01 7.33 -13.52
CA GLY A 133 -36.07 7.65 -14.49
C GLY A 133 -37.05 6.53 -14.77
N SER A 134 -36.63 5.27 -14.85
CA SER A 134 -37.51 4.10 -15.04
C SER A 134 -38.00 3.49 -13.73
N ASN A 135 -37.25 3.73 -12.62
CA ASN A 135 -37.42 3.06 -11.33
C ASN A 135 -37.34 1.52 -11.45
N LEU A 136 -36.61 1.01 -12.46
CA LEU A 136 -36.33 -0.41 -12.61
C LEU A 136 -35.46 -0.86 -11.46
N ARG A 137 -35.96 -1.77 -10.64
CA ARG A 137 -35.25 -2.37 -9.52
C ARG A 137 -34.34 -3.49 -10.04
N CYS A 138 -33.07 -3.43 -9.73
CA CYS A 138 -32.10 -4.46 -10.10
C CYS A 138 -32.12 -5.58 -9.04
N GLU A 139 -33.19 -6.41 -9.06
CA GLU A 139 -33.37 -7.48 -8.08
C GLU A 139 -32.29 -8.55 -8.26
N GLY A 140 -31.39 -8.59 -7.32
CA GLY A 140 -30.24 -9.49 -7.24
C GLY A 140 -29.27 -9.03 -6.15
N ARG A 141 -28.66 -9.98 -5.42
CA ARG A 141 -27.64 -9.65 -4.43
C ARG A 141 -26.33 -9.39 -5.14
N GLN A 142 -26.00 -8.11 -5.27
CA GLN A 142 -24.67 -7.67 -5.70
C GLN A 142 -23.81 -7.37 -4.47
N LEU A 143 -22.50 -7.63 -4.57
CA LEU A 143 -21.58 -7.41 -3.44
C LEU A 143 -21.55 -5.95 -2.94
N ILE A 144 -21.88 -5.00 -3.81
CA ILE A 144 -22.04 -3.59 -3.42
C ILE A 144 -23.14 -3.35 -2.37
N GLY A 145 -24.10 -4.24 -2.26
CA GLY A 145 -25.13 -4.18 -1.23
C GLY A 145 -24.61 -4.42 0.20
N TYR A 146 -23.35 -4.84 0.35
CA TYR A 146 -22.65 -4.92 1.65
C TYR A 146 -22.09 -3.59 2.11
N PHE A 147 -21.90 -2.62 1.23
CA PHE A 147 -21.30 -1.32 1.54
C PHE A 147 -22.06 -0.52 2.61
N PRO A 148 -23.40 -0.42 2.59
CA PRO A 148 -24.12 0.23 3.66
C PRO A 148 -23.81 -0.37 5.04
N TYR A 149 -23.75 -1.69 5.13
CA TYR A 149 -23.46 -2.36 6.40
C TYR A 149 -22.03 -2.11 6.89
N ARG A 150 -21.06 -1.97 6.00
CA ARG A 150 -19.68 -1.60 6.36
C ARG A 150 -19.63 -0.25 7.06
N LEU A 151 -20.51 0.68 6.66
CA LEU A 151 -20.59 2.05 7.15
C LEU A 151 -21.62 2.23 8.29
N ASP A 152 -22.08 1.15 8.91
CA ASP A 152 -23.12 1.16 9.95
C ASP A 152 -24.44 1.80 9.52
N ILE A 153 -24.84 1.53 8.28
CA ILE A 153 -26.09 2.04 7.72
C ILE A 153 -27.12 0.94 7.68
N GLY A 154 -28.11 1.05 8.54
CA GLY A 154 -29.29 0.18 8.55
C GLY A 154 -29.07 -1.24 9.04
N THR A 155 -28.18 -1.45 9.98
CA THR A 155 -27.97 -2.75 10.62
C THR A 155 -29.07 -3.06 11.64
N ASN A 156 -29.89 -4.05 11.38
CA ASN A 156 -30.85 -4.64 12.32
C ASN A 156 -31.06 -6.13 11.97
N GLU A 157 -31.74 -6.92 12.83
CA GLU A 157 -31.90 -8.37 12.63
C GLU A 157 -32.46 -8.75 11.27
N THR A 158 -33.45 -8.06 10.75
CA THR A 158 -34.06 -8.38 9.45
C THR A 158 -33.06 -8.17 8.32
N LYS A 159 -32.31 -7.08 8.38
CA LYS A 159 -31.30 -6.76 7.37
C LYS A 159 -30.09 -7.68 7.43
N LEU A 160 -29.69 -8.13 8.63
CA LEU A 160 -28.65 -9.16 8.79
C LEU A 160 -29.05 -10.48 8.16
N ARG A 161 -30.31 -10.92 8.31
CA ARG A 161 -30.79 -12.14 7.67
C ARG A 161 -30.67 -12.13 6.16
N GLY A 162 -30.96 -11.01 5.53
CA GLY A 162 -30.79 -10.84 4.08
C GLY A 162 -29.32 -10.90 3.64
N LEU A 163 -28.44 -10.32 4.44
CA LEU A 163 -27.00 -10.39 4.23
C LEU A 163 -26.48 -11.83 4.41
N GLU A 164 -26.89 -12.51 5.49
CA GLU A 164 -26.55 -13.91 5.75
C GLU A 164 -27.07 -14.86 4.64
N ALA A 165 -28.25 -14.59 4.08
CA ALA A 165 -28.79 -15.36 2.98
C ALA A 165 -27.91 -15.33 1.72
N GLY A 166 -27.16 -14.25 1.50
CA GLY A 166 -26.16 -14.16 0.44
C GLY A 166 -24.89 -15.01 0.68
N LEU A 167 -24.66 -15.47 1.90
CA LEU A 167 -23.44 -16.20 2.29
C LEU A 167 -23.59 -17.71 2.10
N THR A 168 -23.92 -18.13 0.89
CA THR A 168 -24.03 -19.55 0.50
C THR A 168 -23.29 -19.81 -0.80
N SER A 169 -22.98 -21.07 -1.08
CA SER A 169 -22.36 -21.49 -2.35
C SER A 169 -23.28 -21.37 -3.58
N GLU A 170 -24.58 -21.16 -3.39
CA GLU A 170 -25.53 -20.87 -4.46
C GLU A 170 -25.57 -19.37 -4.79
N HIS A 171 -25.13 -18.53 -3.85
CA HIS A 171 -25.17 -17.09 -4.01
C HIS A 171 -23.74 -16.51 -4.14
N LEU A 172 -23.18 -15.92 -3.09
CA LEU A 172 -21.95 -15.14 -3.22
C LEU A 172 -20.67 -15.90 -2.84
N LEU A 173 -20.74 -17.03 -2.13
CA LEU A 173 -19.55 -17.74 -1.66
C LEU A 173 -18.96 -18.67 -2.69
N THR A 174 -17.66 -18.51 -2.94
CA THR A 174 -16.88 -19.42 -3.78
C THR A 174 -15.54 -19.77 -3.15
N GLU A 175 -14.75 -20.59 -3.84
CA GLU A 175 -13.44 -21.02 -3.35
C GLU A 175 -12.40 -19.89 -3.36
N TYR A 176 -12.49 -18.96 -4.34
CA TYR A 176 -11.48 -17.89 -4.57
C TYR A 176 -12.03 -16.48 -4.32
N GLY A 177 -12.94 -16.35 -3.36
CA GLY A 177 -13.50 -15.07 -2.92
C GLY A 177 -14.99 -14.93 -3.24
N PRO A 178 -15.64 -13.87 -2.76
CA PRO A 178 -17.06 -13.64 -3.06
C PRO A 178 -17.24 -13.19 -4.51
N THR A 179 -18.33 -13.63 -5.14
CA THR A 179 -18.74 -13.11 -6.45
C THR A 179 -19.35 -11.73 -6.34
N THR A 180 -19.27 -10.92 -7.38
CA THR A 180 -19.88 -9.58 -7.41
C THR A 180 -21.39 -9.59 -7.62
N LEU A 181 -21.93 -10.69 -8.17
CA LEU A 181 -23.37 -10.96 -8.29
C LEU A 181 -23.63 -12.40 -7.83
N GLU A 182 -24.77 -12.66 -7.21
CA GLU A 182 -25.17 -14.03 -6.81
C GLU A 182 -25.22 -14.99 -8.00
N GLN A 183 -24.73 -16.21 -7.81
CA GLN A 183 -24.47 -17.20 -8.86
C GLN A 183 -25.74 -17.77 -9.49
N ASP A 184 -26.87 -17.76 -8.80
CA ASP A 184 -28.19 -18.19 -9.31
C ASP A 184 -28.92 -17.07 -10.06
N ASN A 185 -28.36 -15.85 -10.14
CA ASN A 185 -28.94 -14.77 -10.93
C ASN A 185 -28.77 -15.07 -12.43
N PRO A 186 -29.84 -14.89 -13.27
CA PRO A 186 -29.76 -15.15 -14.71
C PRO A 186 -28.69 -14.37 -15.47
N TYR A 187 -28.26 -13.23 -14.92
CA TYR A 187 -27.23 -12.36 -15.52
C TYR A 187 -25.83 -12.63 -14.95
N TYR A 188 -25.66 -13.65 -14.12
CA TYR A 188 -24.35 -14.03 -13.60
C TYR A 188 -23.44 -14.57 -14.70
N THR A 189 -22.18 -14.08 -14.71
CA THR A 189 -21.13 -14.64 -15.56
C THR A 189 -19.73 -14.38 -15.01
N GLU A 190 -18.88 -15.40 -15.08
CA GLU A 190 -17.47 -15.27 -14.73
C GLU A 190 -16.59 -14.86 -15.92
N PHE A 191 -17.08 -14.94 -17.15
CA PHE A 191 -16.28 -14.78 -18.37
C PHE A 191 -14.93 -15.52 -18.32
N LYS A 192 -14.96 -16.84 -18.22
CA LYS A 192 -13.74 -17.69 -18.14
C LYS A 192 -12.85 -17.64 -19.39
N ASN A 193 -12.74 -16.50 -20.02
CA ASN A 193 -11.85 -16.25 -21.11
C ASN A 193 -10.69 -15.40 -20.58
N THR A 194 -9.47 -15.95 -20.65
CA THR A 194 -8.24 -15.30 -20.17
C THR A 194 -7.91 -13.96 -20.85
N THR A 195 -8.62 -13.61 -21.93
CA THR A 195 -8.46 -12.34 -22.64
C THR A 195 -9.44 -11.26 -22.17
N ASN A 196 -10.48 -11.60 -21.42
CA ASN A 196 -11.50 -10.66 -20.96
C ASN A 196 -11.28 -10.32 -19.48
N CYS A 197 -11.12 -9.05 -19.19
CA CYS A 197 -11.04 -8.50 -17.86
C CYS A 197 -12.36 -7.85 -17.46
N CYS A 198 -12.55 -7.78 -16.15
CA CYS A 198 -13.18 -6.61 -15.55
C CYS A 198 -14.70 -6.58 -15.71
N VAL A 199 -15.38 -7.65 -15.29
CA VAL A 199 -16.86 -7.70 -15.24
C VAL A 199 -17.35 -7.75 -13.79
N TRP A 200 -18.37 -6.93 -13.48
CA TRP A 200 -18.94 -6.80 -12.14
C TRP A 200 -20.25 -7.59 -11.96
N ASN A 201 -20.45 -8.58 -12.79
CA ASN A 201 -21.60 -9.49 -12.65
C ASN A 201 -21.20 -10.95 -12.40
N GLY A 202 -20.02 -11.18 -11.79
CA GLY A 202 -19.62 -12.55 -11.41
C GLY A 202 -18.19 -12.68 -10.88
N GLN A 203 -17.20 -11.96 -11.43
CA GLN A 203 -15.82 -12.05 -10.96
C GLN A 203 -15.64 -11.58 -9.51
N SER A 204 -14.63 -12.10 -8.82
CA SER A 204 -14.23 -11.63 -7.50
C SER A 204 -13.28 -10.44 -7.62
N TRP A 205 -13.62 -9.35 -6.97
CA TRP A 205 -12.87 -8.10 -7.03
C TRP A 205 -12.25 -7.77 -5.67
N PRO A 206 -10.94 -7.61 -5.57
CA PRO A 206 -10.27 -7.25 -4.32
C PRO A 206 -10.84 -6.01 -3.65
N PHE A 207 -11.21 -4.98 -4.42
CA PHE A 207 -11.85 -3.78 -3.86
C PHE A 207 -13.16 -4.09 -3.11
N SER A 208 -14.11 -4.75 -3.75
CA SER A 208 -15.38 -5.11 -3.10
C SER A 208 -15.22 -6.19 -2.04
N THR A 209 -14.26 -7.11 -2.22
CA THR A 209 -13.89 -8.11 -1.21
C THR A 209 -13.39 -7.44 0.08
N SER A 210 -12.59 -6.38 -0.02
CA SER A 210 -12.15 -5.62 1.16
C SER A 210 -13.33 -4.99 1.92
N VAL A 211 -14.32 -4.44 1.21
CA VAL A 211 -15.52 -3.87 1.85
C VAL A 211 -16.38 -4.95 2.47
N TYR A 212 -16.57 -6.05 1.76
CA TYR A 212 -17.26 -7.24 2.27
C TYR A 212 -16.62 -7.76 3.56
N LEU A 213 -15.29 -7.95 3.58
CA LEU A 213 -14.55 -8.36 4.77
C LEU A 213 -14.72 -7.36 5.93
N GLY A 214 -14.68 -6.06 5.65
CA GLY A 214 -14.93 -5.05 6.66
C GLY A 214 -16.35 -5.11 7.24
N THR A 215 -17.33 -5.50 6.44
CA THR A 215 -18.71 -5.76 6.89
C THR A 215 -18.77 -6.99 7.79
N LEU A 216 -18.18 -8.11 7.36
CA LEU A 216 -18.12 -9.34 8.16
C LEU A 216 -17.41 -9.10 9.50
N ALA A 217 -16.29 -8.40 9.47
CA ALA A 217 -15.51 -8.08 10.67
C ALA A 217 -16.32 -7.29 11.69
N ARG A 218 -17.07 -6.29 11.23
CA ARG A 218 -17.91 -5.48 12.12
C ARG A 218 -19.00 -6.35 12.77
N ILE A 219 -19.68 -7.16 11.99
CA ILE A 219 -20.77 -8.04 12.48
C ILE A 219 -20.21 -9.09 13.48
N ALA A 220 -19.09 -9.73 13.12
CA ALA A 220 -18.44 -10.73 13.97
C ALA A 220 -17.93 -10.13 15.30
N ARG A 221 -17.35 -8.91 15.24
CA ARG A 221 -16.80 -8.21 16.39
C ARG A 221 -17.87 -7.82 17.40
N ASP A 222 -19.02 -7.41 16.91
CA ASP A 222 -20.13 -6.97 17.74
C ASP A 222 -21.08 -8.13 18.15
N GLY A 223 -20.78 -9.37 17.70
CA GLY A 223 -21.55 -10.56 18.02
C GLY A 223 -22.99 -10.51 17.52
N LEU A 224 -23.22 -9.88 16.36
CA LEU A 224 -24.56 -9.64 15.83
C LEU A 224 -25.13 -10.84 15.05
N SER A 225 -24.34 -11.87 14.80
CA SER A 225 -24.71 -13.02 13.99
C SER A 225 -24.06 -14.31 14.50
N ASP A 226 -24.80 -15.41 14.46
CA ASP A 226 -24.28 -16.76 14.72
C ASP A 226 -23.61 -17.39 13.49
N VAL A 227 -23.82 -16.83 12.30
CA VAL A 227 -23.23 -17.27 11.03
C VAL A 227 -21.91 -16.56 10.78
N ILE A 228 -21.90 -15.23 10.94
CA ILE A 228 -20.73 -14.38 10.70
C ILE A 228 -19.92 -14.31 11.99
N THR A 229 -19.07 -15.31 12.16
CA THR A 229 -18.19 -15.49 13.33
C THR A 229 -16.76 -15.03 13.02
N PRO A 230 -15.88 -14.85 14.04
CA PRO A 230 -14.44 -14.64 13.80
C PRO A 230 -13.79 -15.73 12.93
N ALA A 231 -14.23 -16.98 13.07
CA ALA A 231 -13.73 -18.09 12.26
C ALA A 231 -14.16 -17.94 10.79
N PHE A 232 -15.42 -17.56 10.54
CA PHE A 232 -15.90 -17.30 9.19
C PHE A 232 -15.16 -16.12 8.55
N PHE A 233 -15.01 -15.02 9.27
CA PHE A 233 -14.22 -13.88 8.79
C PHE A 233 -12.77 -14.28 8.44
N SER A 234 -12.11 -15.04 9.31
CA SER A 234 -10.73 -15.50 9.08
C SER A 234 -10.62 -16.41 7.84
N GLN A 235 -11.63 -17.26 7.60
CA GLN A 235 -11.68 -18.10 6.40
C GLN A 235 -11.79 -17.25 5.13
N GLU A 236 -12.68 -16.28 5.11
CA GLU A 236 -12.86 -15.38 3.96
C GLU A 236 -11.63 -14.48 3.74
N MET A 237 -11.00 -13.99 4.82
CA MET A 237 -9.74 -13.26 4.76
C MET A 237 -8.60 -14.11 4.17
N SER A 238 -8.54 -15.39 4.52
CA SER A 238 -7.56 -16.35 3.96
C SER A 238 -7.76 -16.59 2.47
N LYS A 239 -9.02 -16.67 2.00
CA LYS A 239 -9.33 -16.74 0.56
C LYS A 239 -8.82 -15.50 -0.16
N TYR A 240 -9.13 -14.31 0.36
CA TYR A 240 -8.66 -13.05 -0.20
C TYR A 240 -7.12 -12.98 -0.25
N THR A 241 -6.45 -13.41 0.81
CA THR A 241 -4.98 -13.47 0.84
C THR A 241 -4.44 -14.36 -0.27
N ARG A 242 -5.01 -15.56 -0.46
CA ARG A 242 -4.56 -16.49 -1.52
C ARG A 242 -4.73 -15.93 -2.93
N THR A 243 -5.78 -15.16 -3.19
CA THR A 243 -5.99 -14.52 -4.50
C THR A 243 -5.01 -13.38 -4.80
N ASN A 244 -4.18 -12.97 -3.84
CA ASN A 244 -3.07 -12.04 -4.06
C ASN A 244 -1.72 -12.75 -4.25
N TYR A 245 -1.76 -14.04 -4.60
CA TYR A 245 -0.58 -14.84 -4.94
C TYR A 245 -0.78 -15.57 -6.26
N LYS A 246 0.29 -15.68 -7.03
CA LYS A 246 0.36 -16.49 -8.25
C LYS A 246 1.67 -17.27 -8.21
N ASP A 247 1.58 -18.59 -8.36
CA ASP A 247 2.76 -19.49 -8.33
C ASP A 247 3.63 -19.33 -7.05
N GLY A 248 2.99 -18.98 -5.92
CA GLY A 248 3.65 -18.83 -4.63
C GLY A 248 4.29 -17.46 -4.37
N VAL A 249 4.12 -16.47 -5.27
CA VAL A 249 4.62 -15.11 -5.12
C VAL A 249 3.50 -14.09 -5.02
N PRO A 250 3.73 -12.94 -4.37
CA PRO A 250 2.76 -11.86 -4.35
C PRO A 250 2.41 -11.39 -5.75
N TYR A 251 1.14 -11.38 -6.07
CA TYR A 251 0.59 -10.95 -7.34
C TYR A 251 -0.76 -10.27 -7.11
N THR A 252 -0.82 -8.98 -7.34
CA THR A 252 -2.02 -8.18 -7.11
C THR A 252 -2.65 -7.83 -8.46
N ALA A 253 -3.70 -8.54 -8.82
CA ALA A 253 -4.47 -8.26 -10.03
C ALA A 253 -5.78 -7.54 -9.70
N GLU A 254 -6.38 -6.94 -10.72
CA GLU A 254 -7.61 -6.17 -10.59
C GLU A 254 -8.81 -7.04 -10.23
N SER A 255 -8.92 -8.24 -10.82
CA SER A 255 -9.98 -9.20 -10.52
C SER A 255 -9.52 -10.65 -10.67
N HIS A 256 -10.24 -11.55 -10.02
CA HIS A 256 -9.96 -12.99 -9.99
C HIS A 256 -11.20 -13.78 -10.38
N TYR A 257 -11.04 -14.93 -11.02
CA TYR A 257 -12.16 -15.83 -11.24
C TYR A 257 -12.55 -16.51 -9.92
N PRO A 258 -13.82 -16.48 -9.52
CA PRO A 258 -14.21 -16.98 -8.21
C PRO A 258 -14.18 -18.50 -8.09
N THR A 259 -14.32 -19.24 -9.20
CA THR A 259 -14.44 -20.71 -9.21
C THR A 259 -13.19 -21.46 -9.67
N ILE A 260 -12.17 -20.75 -10.17
CA ILE A 260 -10.88 -21.31 -10.57
C ILE A 260 -9.75 -20.39 -10.10
N ASP A 261 -8.59 -20.98 -9.81
CA ASP A 261 -7.40 -20.22 -9.39
C ASP A 261 -6.71 -19.54 -10.59
N MET A 262 -7.30 -18.46 -11.05
CA MET A 262 -6.82 -17.69 -12.21
C MET A 262 -7.30 -16.24 -12.13
N TRP A 263 -6.46 -15.31 -12.57
CA TRP A 263 -6.76 -13.89 -12.65
C TRP A 263 -7.35 -13.53 -14.00
N SER A 264 -8.29 -12.59 -14.02
CA SER A 264 -8.84 -12.09 -15.26
C SER A 264 -7.80 -11.32 -16.05
N GLY A 265 -7.74 -11.53 -17.37
CA GLY A 265 -6.74 -10.90 -18.23
C GLY A 265 -5.30 -11.41 -18.06
N ASP A 266 -5.08 -12.51 -17.34
CA ASP A 266 -3.76 -13.06 -17.00
C ASP A 266 -2.84 -13.32 -18.22
N THR A 267 -3.41 -13.77 -19.33
CA THR A 267 -2.63 -14.03 -20.58
C THR A 267 -2.26 -12.77 -21.36
N THR A 268 -2.81 -11.62 -21.00
CA THR A 268 -2.57 -10.34 -21.69
C THR A 268 -1.76 -9.37 -20.88
N ASN A 269 -1.28 -9.76 -19.70
CA ASN A 269 -0.65 -8.89 -18.72
C ASN A 269 -1.51 -7.66 -18.41
N HIS A 270 -2.81 -7.88 -18.30
CA HIS A 270 -3.76 -6.81 -18.00
C HIS A 270 -3.96 -6.71 -16.49
N SER A 271 -3.93 -5.48 -15.99
CA SER A 271 -4.22 -5.18 -14.58
C SER A 271 -3.27 -5.80 -13.56
N GLU A 272 -2.04 -6.12 -13.97
CA GLU A 272 -0.98 -6.54 -13.06
C GLU A 272 -0.54 -5.36 -12.16
N ASN A 273 -0.10 -5.69 -10.95
CA ASN A 273 0.35 -4.70 -9.96
C ASN A 273 -0.75 -3.68 -9.58
N TYR A 274 -1.99 -4.11 -9.62
CA TYR A 274 -3.13 -3.29 -9.22
C TYR A 274 -3.19 -3.21 -7.69
N LEU A 275 -2.85 -2.04 -7.14
CA LEU A 275 -2.66 -1.86 -5.70
C LEU A 275 -3.98 -1.85 -4.93
N HIS A 276 -4.16 -2.82 -4.04
CA HIS A 276 -5.31 -2.91 -3.14
C HIS A 276 -4.91 -2.58 -1.69
N SER A 277 -4.64 -1.31 -1.39
CA SER A 277 -4.19 -0.85 -0.06
C SER A 277 -5.16 -1.19 1.08
N THR A 278 -6.46 -1.31 0.79
CA THR A 278 -7.50 -1.70 1.75
C THR A 278 -7.34 -3.12 2.30
N TYR A 279 -6.48 -3.96 1.70
CA TYR A 279 -6.08 -5.24 2.31
C TYR A 279 -5.45 -5.04 3.68
N MET A 280 -4.50 -4.08 3.79
CA MET A 280 -3.83 -3.80 5.07
C MET A 280 -4.78 -3.21 6.11
N ASP A 281 -5.79 -2.45 5.70
CA ASP A 281 -6.85 -1.99 6.61
C ASP A 281 -7.59 -3.19 7.22
N ASN A 282 -7.89 -4.23 6.43
CA ASN A 282 -8.49 -5.47 6.95
C ASN A 282 -7.55 -6.21 7.91
N VAL A 283 -6.23 -6.19 7.67
CA VAL A 283 -5.25 -6.79 8.60
C VAL A 283 -5.22 -6.03 9.91
N PHE A 284 -5.00 -4.73 9.90
CA PHE A 284 -4.82 -3.93 11.12
C PHE A 284 -6.12 -3.70 11.88
N THR A 285 -7.15 -3.19 11.19
CA THR A 285 -8.40 -2.80 11.87
C THR A 285 -9.35 -3.96 12.09
N ASN A 286 -9.33 -4.96 11.24
CA ASN A 286 -10.29 -6.06 11.33
C ASN A 286 -9.67 -7.32 11.93
N PHE A 287 -8.59 -7.86 11.37
CA PHE A 287 -8.01 -9.12 11.87
C PHE A 287 -7.33 -8.93 13.23
N PHE A 288 -6.41 -7.98 13.35
CA PHE A 288 -5.79 -7.64 14.64
C PHE A 288 -6.70 -6.79 15.52
N GLY A 289 -7.70 -6.15 14.94
CA GLY A 289 -8.79 -5.52 15.67
C GLY A 289 -8.45 -4.17 16.29
N VAL A 290 -7.48 -3.43 15.78
CA VAL A 290 -7.18 -2.06 16.23
C VAL A 290 -8.30 -1.13 15.78
N ILE A 291 -9.06 -0.60 16.73
CA ILE A 291 -10.22 0.25 16.45
C ILE A 291 -9.83 1.70 16.77
N PRO A 292 -9.74 2.59 15.77
CA PRO A 292 -9.50 4.01 16.03
C PRO A 292 -10.59 4.60 16.91
N SER A 293 -10.19 5.36 17.94
CA SER A 293 -11.06 6.07 18.88
C SER A 293 -10.77 7.56 18.83
N LEU A 294 -11.76 8.38 19.19
CA LEU A 294 -11.58 9.82 19.35
C LEU A 294 -11.16 10.22 20.77
N ASP A 295 -11.30 9.32 21.71
CA ASP A 295 -10.91 9.51 23.11
C ASP A 295 -9.53 8.91 23.41
N ASP A 296 -9.07 9.10 24.65
CA ASP A 296 -7.75 8.69 25.11
C ASP A 296 -7.65 7.17 25.38
N ASN A 297 -8.58 6.38 24.88
CA ASN A 297 -8.55 4.93 25.04
C ASN A 297 -8.01 4.26 23.78
N PHE A 298 -7.16 3.27 23.99
CA PHE A 298 -6.81 2.31 22.97
C PHE A 298 -7.80 1.14 23.01
N VAL A 299 -8.47 0.91 21.90
CA VAL A 299 -9.45 -0.17 21.77
C VAL A 299 -8.93 -1.20 20.76
N MET A 300 -8.91 -2.45 21.20
CA MET A 300 -8.57 -3.60 20.35
C MET A 300 -9.61 -4.70 20.51
N LYS A 301 -10.13 -5.22 19.41
CA LYS A 301 -11.06 -6.37 19.37
C LYS A 301 -10.63 -7.32 18.26
N PRO A 302 -9.63 -8.19 18.48
CA PRO A 302 -9.07 -9.08 17.47
C PRO A 302 -10.11 -10.11 17.02
N LEU A 303 -10.07 -10.43 15.73
CA LEU A 303 -10.87 -11.50 15.10
C LEU A 303 -10.01 -12.72 14.75
N VAL A 304 -8.83 -12.81 15.33
CA VAL A 304 -7.97 -14.01 15.24
C VAL A 304 -8.70 -15.16 15.95
N PRO A 305 -9.00 -16.27 15.25
CA PRO A 305 -9.74 -17.36 15.88
C PRO A 305 -8.94 -17.99 17.02
N PRO A 306 -9.61 -18.38 18.11
CA PRO A 306 -8.97 -19.15 19.18
C PRO A 306 -8.39 -20.46 18.64
N ASN A 307 -7.21 -20.83 19.13
CA ASN A 307 -6.49 -22.05 18.72
C ASN A 307 -6.13 -22.11 17.21
N SER A 308 -6.02 -20.97 16.57
CA SER A 308 -5.52 -20.87 15.20
C SER A 308 -4.00 -21.01 15.16
N GLU A 309 -3.43 -21.09 13.94
CA GLU A 309 -1.98 -21.08 13.70
C GLU A 309 -1.30 -19.75 14.09
N TRP A 310 -2.10 -18.71 14.41
CA TRP A 310 -1.63 -17.39 14.83
C TRP A 310 -1.26 -17.36 16.31
N SER A 311 -0.24 -18.15 16.68
CA SER A 311 0.27 -18.22 18.06
C SER A 311 1.11 -16.99 18.46
N TYR A 312 1.59 -16.21 17.50
CA TYR A 312 2.35 -14.99 17.75
C TYR A 312 2.24 -14.00 16.60
N PHE A 313 2.26 -12.72 16.91
CA PHE A 313 2.43 -11.60 15.97
C PHE A 313 2.84 -10.33 16.71
N MET A 314 3.46 -9.41 16.00
CA MET A 314 3.83 -8.10 16.52
C MET A 314 3.49 -7.00 15.53
N ILE A 315 2.97 -5.89 16.03
CA ILE A 315 2.87 -4.62 15.30
C ILE A 315 3.72 -3.62 16.06
N GLU A 316 4.75 -3.09 15.41
CA GLU A 316 5.66 -2.14 16.04
C GLU A 316 5.57 -0.77 15.38
N ASN A 317 5.78 0.27 16.20
CA ASN A 317 5.79 1.66 15.76
C ASN A 317 4.48 2.15 15.10
N LEU A 318 3.33 1.65 15.57
CA LEU A 318 2.03 2.14 15.12
C LEU A 318 1.77 3.55 15.68
N PRO A 319 1.70 4.61 14.84
CA PRO A 319 1.38 5.95 15.32
C PRO A 319 -0.08 6.01 15.77
N TYR A 320 -0.32 6.43 16.99
CA TYR A 320 -1.65 6.54 17.57
C TYR A 320 -1.70 7.64 18.62
N HIS A 321 -2.53 8.66 18.43
CA HIS A 321 -2.74 9.78 19.36
C HIS A 321 -1.43 10.42 19.89
N GLY A 322 -0.44 10.59 19.01
CA GLY A 322 0.85 11.19 19.37
C GLY A 322 1.83 10.25 20.08
N SER A 323 1.46 9.00 20.29
CA SER A 323 2.32 7.93 20.78
C SER A 323 2.70 6.95 19.69
N LEU A 324 3.78 6.19 19.90
CA LEU A 324 4.12 5.01 19.12
C LEU A 324 3.74 3.77 19.91
N LEU A 325 2.79 3.01 19.38
CA LEU A 325 2.35 1.77 20.00
C LEU A 325 3.13 0.57 19.46
N THR A 326 3.39 -0.39 20.36
CA THR A 326 3.82 -1.73 19.99
C THR A 326 2.85 -2.73 20.62
N LEU A 327 2.28 -3.59 19.78
CA LEU A 327 1.35 -4.64 20.15
C LEU A 327 2.05 -5.98 19.94
N VAL A 328 2.17 -6.77 20.98
CA VAL A 328 2.84 -8.08 20.95
C VAL A 328 1.86 -9.12 21.45
N TRP A 329 1.52 -10.05 20.60
CA TRP A 329 0.89 -11.31 20.97
C TRP A 329 1.93 -12.42 20.85
N ASP A 330 2.17 -13.11 21.94
CA ASP A 330 3.07 -14.28 22.01
C ASP A 330 2.47 -15.29 22.97
N GLN A 331 1.83 -16.32 22.43
CA GLN A 331 1.03 -17.26 23.21
C GLN A 331 1.83 -17.96 24.31
N ASP A 332 3.06 -18.29 24.05
CA ASP A 332 3.95 -19.03 24.97
C ASP A 332 5.15 -18.19 25.49
N GLY A 333 5.33 -16.96 24.97
CA GLY A 333 6.41 -16.06 25.36
C GLY A 333 7.78 -16.44 24.83
N THR A 334 7.86 -17.20 23.72
CA THR A 334 9.13 -17.72 23.19
C THR A 334 9.59 -17.03 21.90
N HIS A 335 8.74 -16.19 21.28
CA HIS A 335 9.00 -15.62 19.97
C HIS A 335 9.56 -14.19 20.00
N TYR A 336 9.15 -13.39 20.99
CA TYR A 336 9.55 -11.98 21.05
C TYR A 336 10.24 -11.64 22.36
N ASP A 337 11.41 -11.01 22.31
CA ASP A 337 12.08 -10.43 23.49
C ASP A 337 11.76 -8.94 23.59
N CYS A 338 10.90 -8.59 24.51
CA CYS A 338 10.49 -7.21 24.78
C CYS A 338 11.23 -6.63 26.01
N GLY A 339 12.57 -6.71 26.01
CA GLY A 339 13.40 -6.10 27.06
C GLY A 339 13.48 -6.91 28.36
N GLY A 340 13.54 -8.25 28.26
CA GLY A 340 13.79 -9.15 29.40
C GLY A 340 12.56 -9.54 30.22
N ASN A 341 11.38 -9.11 29.83
CA ASN A 341 10.09 -9.57 30.36
C ASN A 341 9.34 -10.38 29.30
N ASN A 342 9.86 -11.57 28.97
CA ASN A 342 9.14 -12.53 28.12
C ASN A 342 7.92 -13.04 28.88
N SER A 343 6.81 -12.32 28.81
CA SER A 343 5.55 -12.79 29.37
C SER A 343 4.65 -13.30 28.25
N ALA A 344 4.31 -14.59 28.33
CA ALA A 344 3.28 -15.16 27.46
C ALA A 344 1.99 -14.33 27.55
N GLY A 345 1.39 -14.03 26.40
CA GLY A 345 0.14 -13.27 26.33
C GLY A 345 0.19 -12.06 25.38
N LEU A 346 -0.82 -11.22 25.52
CA LEU A 346 -0.94 -9.95 24.80
C LEU A 346 -0.33 -8.82 25.65
N SER A 347 0.68 -8.16 25.12
CA SER A 347 1.34 -7.01 25.74
C SER A 347 1.25 -5.78 24.84
N LEU A 348 0.87 -4.64 25.41
CA LEU A 348 0.75 -3.37 24.73
C LEU A 348 1.68 -2.34 25.33
N TYR A 349 2.49 -1.72 24.48
CA TYR A 349 3.46 -0.72 24.89
C TYR A 349 3.13 0.62 24.23
N SER A 350 3.27 1.69 24.98
CA SER A 350 3.27 3.07 24.48
C SER A 350 4.65 3.65 24.67
N ASN A 351 5.27 4.09 23.57
CA ASN A 351 6.64 4.64 23.58
C ASN A 351 7.65 3.74 24.33
N GLY A 352 7.55 2.43 24.13
CA GLY A 352 8.40 1.42 24.77
C GLY A 352 8.02 1.05 26.21
N THR A 353 7.04 1.73 26.82
CA THR A 353 6.57 1.45 28.18
C THR A 353 5.33 0.56 28.15
N LEU A 354 5.38 -0.57 28.87
CA LEU A 354 4.23 -1.47 29.01
C LEU A 354 3.08 -0.75 29.72
N PHE A 355 1.89 -0.68 29.11
CA PHE A 355 0.71 -0.10 29.72
C PHE A 355 -0.46 -1.07 29.87
N HIS A 356 -0.44 -2.21 29.16
CA HIS A 356 -1.44 -3.26 29.30
C HIS A 356 -0.82 -4.63 29.05
N HIS A 357 -1.25 -5.62 29.85
CA HIS A 357 -0.90 -7.03 29.66
C HIS A 357 -2.06 -7.94 30.06
N GLN A 358 -2.32 -8.96 29.25
CA GLN A 358 -3.29 -10.02 29.58
C GLN A 358 -2.82 -11.37 29.01
N PRO A 359 -3.16 -12.51 29.67
CA PRO A 359 -2.61 -13.83 29.30
C PRO A 359 -3.22 -14.42 28.01
N HIS A 360 -4.29 -13.86 27.51
CA HIS A 360 -5.00 -14.37 26.33
C HIS A 360 -5.19 -13.29 25.29
N LEU A 361 -5.19 -13.66 24.00
CA LEU A 361 -5.59 -12.77 22.94
C LEU A 361 -7.10 -12.50 23.04
N GLY A 362 -7.49 -11.25 23.17
CA GLY A 362 -8.90 -10.88 23.33
C GLY A 362 -9.09 -9.36 23.37
N PRO A 363 -10.33 -8.91 23.58
CA PRO A 363 -10.65 -7.50 23.60
C PRO A 363 -9.86 -6.73 24.67
N VAL A 364 -9.41 -5.55 24.29
CA VAL A 364 -8.75 -4.56 25.17
C VAL A 364 -9.50 -3.24 25.07
N ASN A 365 -9.67 -2.58 26.21
CA ASN A 365 -10.03 -1.17 26.32
C ASN A 365 -9.18 -0.60 27.45
N ALA A 366 -8.12 0.09 27.10
CA ALA A 366 -7.15 0.59 28.07
C ALA A 366 -6.85 2.06 27.82
N THR A 367 -6.76 2.85 28.88
CA THR A 367 -6.38 4.25 28.77
C THR A 367 -4.94 4.36 28.32
N LEU A 368 -4.72 5.10 27.24
CA LEU A 368 -3.40 5.33 26.69
C LEU A 368 -2.64 6.32 27.57
N PRO A 369 -1.44 5.99 28.06
CA PRO A 369 -0.63 6.97 28.76
C PRO A 369 -0.14 8.04 27.75
N PHE A 370 -0.59 9.28 27.95
CA PHE A 370 -0.16 10.40 27.14
C PHE A 370 1.13 11.02 27.68
N ASP A 371 2.18 10.90 26.89
CA ASP A 371 3.39 11.70 27.09
C ASP A 371 4.06 11.98 25.74
N THR A 372 3.76 13.14 25.19
CA THR A 372 4.32 13.59 23.91
C THR A 372 5.84 13.79 23.93
N ALA A 373 6.41 14.13 25.10
CA ALA A 373 7.85 14.28 25.25
C ALA A 373 8.55 12.92 25.15
N THR A 374 7.97 11.88 25.75
CA THR A 374 8.49 10.51 25.70
C THR A 374 8.38 9.93 24.28
N ALA A 375 7.33 10.26 23.52
CA ALA A 375 7.22 9.82 22.14
C ALA A 375 8.35 10.35 21.25
N ALA A 376 8.67 11.63 21.36
CA ALA A 376 9.78 12.25 20.64
C ALA A 376 11.14 11.65 21.03
N GLN A 377 11.36 11.41 22.35
CA GLN A 377 12.56 10.76 22.85
C GLN A 377 12.69 9.30 22.39
N HIS A 378 11.59 8.55 22.39
CA HIS A 378 11.57 7.16 21.95
C HIS A 378 11.87 7.05 20.44
N LEU A 379 11.27 7.91 19.61
CA LEU A 379 11.60 8.03 18.19
C LEU A 379 13.06 8.39 17.98
N ALA A 380 13.60 9.34 18.75
CA ALA A 380 15.00 9.76 18.66
C ALA A 380 15.97 8.68 19.16
N SER A 381 15.56 7.82 20.10
CA SER A 381 16.41 6.75 20.65
C SER A 381 16.50 5.51 19.78
N LYS A 382 15.49 5.27 18.92
CA LYS A 382 15.56 4.17 17.95
C LYS A 382 16.37 4.60 16.75
N PRO A 383 17.47 3.91 16.40
CA PRO A 383 18.13 4.13 15.13
C PRO A 383 17.11 3.79 14.03
N GLN A 384 16.55 4.82 13.43
CA GLN A 384 15.70 4.65 12.26
C GLN A 384 16.61 4.36 11.08
N TRP A 385 16.77 3.08 10.74
CA TRP A 385 17.51 2.66 9.57
C TRP A 385 16.64 2.87 8.34
N GLN A 386 17.19 3.53 7.34
CA GLN A 386 16.55 3.74 6.05
C GLN A 386 17.33 2.97 4.97
N ASN A 387 16.63 2.23 4.10
CA ASN A 387 17.23 1.73 2.88
C ASN A 387 17.51 2.93 1.95
N ILE A 388 18.80 3.25 1.81
CA ILE A 388 19.25 4.41 1.01
C ILE A 388 19.62 4.01 -0.42
N LEU A 389 19.54 2.73 -0.79
CA LEU A 389 19.90 2.26 -2.14
C LEU A 389 18.68 2.14 -3.05
N ALA A 390 17.46 2.03 -2.52
CA ALA A 390 16.26 2.00 -3.34
C ALA A 390 16.14 3.30 -4.15
N ASN A 391 16.11 3.17 -5.47
CA ASN A 391 15.97 4.30 -6.38
C ASN A 391 14.58 4.28 -7.03
N PRO A 392 13.67 5.16 -6.64
CA PRO A 392 12.32 5.20 -7.22
C PRO A 392 12.31 5.67 -8.68
N ASN A 393 13.46 6.14 -9.18
CA ASN A 393 13.60 6.70 -10.53
C ASN A 393 14.15 5.71 -11.56
N VAL A 394 14.48 4.45 -11.16
CA VAL A 394 14.95 3.46 -12.14
C VAL A 394 13.87 3.15 -13.19
N PRO A 395 14.26 2.84 -14.44
CA PRO A 395 15.62 2.56 -14.95
C PRO A 395 16.44 3.79 -15.34
N TRP A 396 16.02 4.98 -14.97
CA TRP A 396 16.65 6.23 -15.40
C TRP A 396 17.96 6.50 -14.62
N ALA A 397 18.83 7.28 -15.22
CA ALA A 397 20.09 7.66 -14.59
C ALA A 397 19.87 8.51 -13.33
N GLY A 398 20.79 8.41 -12.36
CA GLY A 398 20.76 9.18 -11.13
C GLY A 398 21.34 8.40 -9.95
N TYR A 399 21.13 8.93 -8.78
CA TYR A 399 21.54 8.30 -7.52
C TYR A 399 20.30 7.93 -6.69
N PRO A 400 20.42 6.91 -5.84
CA PRO A 400 21.52 5.93 -5.77
C PRO A 400 21.59 5.05 -7.03
N ASN A 401 22.80 4.64 -7.38
CA ASN A 401 23.05 3.88 -8.60
C ASN A 401 23.73 2.55 -8.30
N VAL A 402 23.27 1.49 -8.96
CA VAL A 402 23.92 0.19 -8.98
C VAL A 402 24.43 -0.09 -10.38
N SER A 403 25.69 -0.43 -10.50
CA SER A 403 26.32 -0.81 -11.77
C SER A 403 27.16 -2.08 -11.62
N THR A 404 27.34 -2.79 -12.73
CA THR A 404 28.13 -4.00 -12.79
C THR A 404 28.86 -4.08 -14.13
N SER A 405 29.97 -4.80 -14.18
CA SER A 405 30.73 -5.03 -15.39
C SER A 405 30.11 -6.11 -16.29
N TRP A 406 29.10 -6.82 -15.82
CA TRP A 406 28.46 -7.90 -16.55
C TRP A 406 26.96 -7.68 -16.69
N CYS A 407 26.47 -7.92 -17.91
CA CYS A 407 25.05 -8.01 -18.19
C CYS A 407 24.78 -9.26 -19.01
N PHE A 408 23.84 -10.08 -18.55
CA PHE A 408 23.40 -11.25 -19.32
C PHE A 408 22.57 -10.80 -20.53
N ASN A 409 23.08 -11.19 -21.71
CA ASN A 409 22.46 -10.86 -22.99
C ASN A 409 22.61 -12.03 -23.96
N PRO A 410 21.63 -12.95 -24.05
CA PRO A 410 21.71 -14.11 -24.94
C PRO A 410 21.57 -13.73 -26.41
N ASP A 411 20.94 -12.61 -26.75
CA ASP A 411 20.57 -12.22 -28.10
C ASP A 411 21.39 -11.05 -28.69
N GLY A 412 22.24 -10.42 -27.90
CA GLY A 412 23.31 -9.53 -28.37
C GLY A 412 23.01 -8.02 -28.41
N ASP A 413 21.77 -7.55 -28.23
CA ASP A 413 21.46 -6.13 -28.41
C ASP A 413 21.14 -5.35 -27.12
N ASP A 414 20.36 -5.92 -26.19
CA ASP A 414 19.97 -5.23 -24.94
C ASP A 414 20.25 -6.09 -23.69
N CYS A 415 20.49 -5.42 -22.56
CA CYS A 415 20.65 -6.08 -21.29
C CYS A 415 19.33 -6.64 -20.77
N LEU A 416 19.16 -7.96 -20.77
CA LEU A 416 17.93 -8.61 -20.31
C LEU A 416 17.76 -8.49 -18.79
N TYR A 417 18.86 -8.52 -18.03
CA TYR A 417 18.89 -8.44 -16.58
C TYR A 417 19.75 -7.24 -16.10
N PRO A 418 19.28 -6.01 -16.32
CA PRO A 418 20.05 -4.81 -16.02
C PRO A 418 20.26 -4.61 -14.51
N ALA A 419 21.37 -3.98 -14.16
CA ALA A 419 21.78 -3.77 -12.77
C ALA A 419 20.75 -2.99 -11.94
N TRP A 420 19.99 -2.08 -12.55
CA TRP A 420 18.99 -1.28 -11.84
C TRP A 420 17.86 -2.13 -11.24
N LYS A 421 17.62 -3.36 -11.70
CA LYS A 421 16.68 -4.30 -11.06
C LYS A 421 17.10 -4.72 -9.66
N MET A 422 18.34 -4.41 -9.24
CA MET A 422 18.81 -4.68 -7.89
C MET A 422 18.57 -3.53 -6.91
N ASN A 423 18.01 -2.40 -7.35
CA ASN A 423 17.72 -1.26 -6.48
C ASN A 423 16.42 -0.54 -6.84
N ASP A 424 15.46 -1.28 -7.38
CA ASP A 424 14.13 -0.75 -7.71
C ASP A 424 13.16 -0.79 -6.51
N GLY A 425 13.60 -1.32 -5.38
CA GLY A 425 12.82 -1.44 -4.14
C GLY A 425 11.91 -2.67 -4.10
N LEU A 426 12.01 -3.59 -5.08
CA LEU A 426 11.15 -4.75 -5.19
C LEU A 426 11.87 -6.03 -4.74
N LEU A 427 11.38 -6.65 -3.67
CA LEU A 427 11.79 -7.98 -3.26
C LEU A 427 11.06 -9.02 -4.13
N TRP A 428 11.83 -9.81 -4.91
CA TRP A 428 11.24 -10.78 -5.81
C TRP A 428 12.04 -12.08 -5.85
N TYR A 429 11.37 -13.22 -5.68
CA TYR A 429 12.02 -14.52 -5.56
C TYR A 429 11.46 -15.56 -6.52
N ASP A 430 10.81 -15.13 -7.61
CA ASP A 430 10.32 -16.06 -8.62
C ASP A 430 10.92 -15.82 -10.00
N THR A 431 10.67 -16.78 -10.89
CA THR A 431 11.16 -16.74 -12.28
C THR A 431 10.45 -15.70 -13.12
N THR A 432 9.19 -15.42 -12.85
CA THR A 432 8.34 -14.53 -13.63
C THR A 432 7.60 -13.52 -12.75
N PRO A 433 7.68 -12.20 -13.07
CA PRO A 433 8.60 -11.58 -14.04
C PRO A 433 10.06 -11.68 -13.62
N ASP A 434 10.99 -11.49 -14.59
CA ASP A 434 12.45 -11.57 -14.33
C ASP A 434 12.96 -10.31 -13.62
N ASN A 435 12.49 -10.02 -12.43
CA ASN A 435 12.93 -8.86 -11.68
C ASN A 435 14.20 -9.15 -10.88
N ARG A 436 15.32 -9.28 -11.57
CA ARG A 436 16.63 -9.56 -10.99
C ARG A 436 17.77 -9.22 -11.94
N TRP A 437 18.95 -9.05 -11.42
CA TRP A 437 20.22 -9.17 -12.14
C TRP A 437 20.77 -10.58 -12.00
N THR A 438 21.54 -11.07 -13.00
CA THR A 438 22.25 -12.33 -12.90
C THR A 438 23.58 -12.26 -13.65
N ASN A 439 24.57 -13.01 -13.14
CA ASN A 439 25.85 -13.22 -13.83
C ASN A 439 25.85 -14.45 -14.74
N ASN A 440 24.69 -14.97 -15.10
CA ASN A 440 24.57 -16.12 -16.01
C ASN A 440 25.42 -15.93 -17.27
N GLN A 441 26.12 -17.00 -17.71
CA GLN A 441 27.09 -16.99 -18.81
C GLN A 441 28.31 -16.06 -18.60
N SER A 442 28.52 -15.49 -17.44
CA SER A 442 29.79 -14.86 -17.10
C SER A 442 30.86 -15.95 -16.93
N TYR A 443 32.05 -15.73 -17.51
CA TYR A 443 33.19 -16.61 -17.34
C TYR A 443 34.04 -16.21 -16.12
N SER A 444 33.67 -15.17 -15.40
CA SER A 444 34.35 -14.72 -14.20
C SER A 444 33.80 -15.49 -12.97
N PRO A 445 34.64 -16.02 -12.11
CA PRO A 445 34.18 -16.62 -10.84
C PRO A 445 33.76 -15.57 -9.81
N TYR A 446 33.89 -14.31 -10.14
CA TYR A 446 33.54 -13.18 -9.26
C TYR A 446 32.69 -12.18 -10.02
N SER A 447 31.68 -11.66 -9.34
CA SER A 447 30.88 -10.55 -9.81
C SER A 447 31.11 -9.34 -8.91
N VAL A 448 31.38 -8.20 -9.52
CA VAL A 448 31.61 -6.94 -8.82
C VAL A 448 30.45 -5.99 -9.12
N LEU A 449 29.81 -5.53 -8.08
CA LEU A 449 28.72 -4.57 -8.09
C LEU A 449 29.21 -3.27 -7.43
N ASP A 450 29.08 -2.16 -8.13
CA ASP A 450 29.40 -0.83 -7.61
C ASP A 450 28.12 -0.11 -7.21
N LEU A 451 28.00 0.23 -5.93
CA LEU A 451 26.90 0.95 -5.34
C LEU A 451 27.34 2.38 -5.04
N ARG A 452 26.68 3.37 -5.67
CA ARG A 452 27.08 4.77 -5.54
C ARG A 452 25.93 5.62 -5.04
N PHE A 453 26.24 6.50 -4.11
CA PHE A 453 25.34 7.49 -3.52
C PHE A 453 25.76 8.89 -3.95
N ALA A 454 24.82 9.83 -3.98
CA ALA A 454 25.11 11.22 -4.36
C ALA A 454 26.12 11.89 -3.41
N ARG A 455 26.15 11.44 -2.16
CA ARG A 455 27.04 11.94 -1.09
C ARG A 455 27.41 10.84 -0.11
N PRO A 456 28.43 11.06 0.76
CA PRO A 456 28.75 10.12 1.83
C PRO A 456 27.56 9.90 2.78
N ARG A 457 27.31 8.65 3.14
CA ARG A 457 26.24 8.21 4.04
C ARG A 457 26.82 7.34 5.15
N LYS A 458 26.22 7.39 6.33
CA LYS A 458 26.62 6.55 7.48
C LYS A 458 25.88 5.21 7.41
N ILE A 459 26.53 4.23 6.83
CA ILE A 459 25.98 2.91 6.51
C ILE A 459 26.30 1.92 7.60
N SER A 460 25.32 1.16 8.08
CA SER A 460 25.46 0.15 9.13
C SER A 460 25.41 -1.29 8.64
N SER A 461 24.72 -1.53 7.55
CA SER A 461 24.50 -2.89 7.06
C SER A 461 24.11 -2.91 5.58
N LEU A 462 24.22 -4.11 4.99
CA LEU A 462 23.76 -4.37 3.63
C LEU A 462 22.98 -5.69 3.63
N SER A 463 21.87 -5.72 2.88
CA SER A 463 21.07 -6.92 2.68
C SER A 463 21.01 -7.27 1.19
N LEU A 464 21.12 -8.57 0.88
CA LEU A 464 21.01 -9.12 -0.46
C LEU A 464 19.78 -10.02 -0.55
N ALA A 465 18.84 -9.69 -1.42
CA ALA A 465 17.75 -10.58 -1.80
C ALA A 465 18.25 -11.52 -2.91
N VAL A 466 18.59 -12.74 -2.52
CA VAL A 466 19.19 -13.74 -3.41
C VAL A 466 18.09 -14.60 -4.02
N PHE A 467 17.95 -14.55 -5.34
CA PHE A 467 17.11 -15.51 -6.07
C PHE A 467 17.89 -16.81 -6.31
N ALA A 468 17.23 -17.96 -6.13
CA ALA A 468 17.78 -19.26 -6.45
C ALA A 468 16.71 -20.24 -6.94
N ASP A 469 17.08 -21.07 -7.93
CA ASP A 469 16.23 -22.10 -8.55
C ASP A 469 16.92 -23.48 -8.66
N SER A 470 18.09 -23.62 -8.04
CA SER A 470 18.88 -24.85 -8.11
C SER A 470 18.19 -26.05 -7.47
N ASP A 471 17.34 -25.85 -6.48
CA ASP A 471 16.47 -26.85 -5.87
C ASP A 471 15.34 -27.34 -6.80
N ARG A 472 15.00 -26.52 -7.77
CA ARG A 472 14.00 -26.79 -8.82
C ARG A 472 14.62 -27.21 -10.16
N GLY A 473 15.92 -27.49 -10.19
CA GLY A 473 16.66 -27.94 -11.36
C GLY A 473 17.24 -26.82 -12.23
N GLY A 474 17.19 -25.59 -11.77
CA GLY A 474 17.83 -24.43 -12.40
C GLY A 474 19.33 -24.35 -12.13
N VAL A 475 19.95 -23.27 -12.57
CA VAL A 475 21.42 -23.05 -12.48
C VAL A 475 21.81 -21.93 -11.52
N VAL A 476 20.83 -21.30 -10.86
CA VAL A 476 21.05 -20.16 -9.97
C VAL A 476 21.06 -20.64 -8.52
N ALA A 477 22.09 -20.26 -7.78
CA ALA A 477 22.26 -20.60 -6.38
C ALA A 477 22.80 -19.41 -5.57
N CYS A 478 22.80 -19.56 -4.25
CA CYS A 478 23.45 -18.61 -3.35
C CYS A 478 24.93 -18.42 -3.70
N PRO A 479 25.48 -17.20 -3.62
CA PRO A 479 26.92 -16.99 -3.72
C PRO A 479 27.64 -17.69 -2.57
N GLU A 480 28.79 -18.29 -2.85
CA GLU A 480 29.66 -18.95 -1.86
C GLU A 480 30.32 -17.93 -0.93
N GLY A 481 30.63 -16.75 -1.47
CA GLY A 481 31.32 -15.71 -0.71
C GLY A 481 30.81 -14.31 -1.01
N LEU A 482 30.91 -13.46 0.00
CA LEU A 482 30.60 -12.03 -0.05
C LEU A 482 31.77 -11.23 0.52
N ARG A 483 32.22 -10.23 -0.24
CA ARG A 483 33.16 -9.21 0.23
C ARG A 483 32.54 -7.84 -0.05
N ILE A 484 32.59 -6.97 0.92
CA ILE A 484 32.21 -5.55 0.77
C ILE A 484 33.46 -4.72 1.03
N ALA A 485 33.68 -3.70 0.24
CA ALA A 485 34.75 -2.73 0.42
C ALA A 485 34.23 -1.29 0.25
N ASP A 486 34.88 -0.36 0.94
CA ASP A 486 34.77 1.05 0.59
C ASP A 486 35.42 1.25 -0.79
N GLY A 487 34.63 1.68 -1.76
CA GLY A 487 35.10 1.85 -3.14
C GLY A 487 36.05 3.04 -3.32
N ARG A 488 36.15 3.97 -2.36
CA ARG A 488 37.13 5.07 -2.37
C ARG A 488 38.52 4.61 -1.94
N GLU A 489 38.58 3.88 -0.84
CA GLU A 489 39.84 3.48 -0.21
C GLU A 489 40.22 2.03 -0.48
N ASN A 490 39.32 1.25 -1.11
CA ASN A 490 39.43 -0.20 -1.31
C ASN A 490 39.64 -0.97 0.01
N GLN A 491 39.20 -0.38 1.13
CA GLN A 491 39.28 -0.98 2.44
C GLN A 491 38.13 -1.96 2.63
N THR A 492 38.46 -3.22 2.97
CA THR A 492 37.44 -4.24 3.22
C THR A 492 36.68 -3.94 4.51
N VAL A 493 35.36 -3.96 4.42
CA VAL A 493 34.42 -3.80 5.53
C VAL A 493 34.39 -5.11 6.32
N ALA A 494 34.53 -5.02 7.63
CA ALA A 494 34.38 -6.17 8.51
C ALA A 494 32.91 -6.42 8.84
N PHE A 495 32.54 -7.68 9.00
CA PHE A 495 31.18 -8.08 9.39
C PHE A 495 31.15 -8.54 10.85
N ARG A 496 30.03 -8.29 11.54
CA ARG A 496 29.82 -8.82 12.90
C ARG A 496 29.79 -10.34 12.93
N GLN A 497 29.23 -10.97 11.90
CA GLN A 497 29.22 -12.41 11.69
C GLN A 497 29.76 -12.73 10.30
N PRO A 498 30.50 -13.80 10.12
CA PRO A 498 30.98 -14.19 8.81
C PRO A 498 29.82 -14.52 7.86
N TRP A 499 30.01 -14.25 6.58
CA TRP A 499 29.10 -14.73 5.54
C TRP A 499 29.31 -16.25 5.37
N THR A 500 28.45 -17.06 6.00
CA THR A 500 28.59 -18.54 5.99
C THR A 500 27.32 -19.24 5.52
N ASP A 501 26.17 -18.63 5.69
CA ASP A 501 24.88 -19.31 5.53
C ASP A 501 23.90 -18.41 4.70
N CYS A 502 24.17 -18.30 3.40
CA CYS A 502 23.24 -17.66 2.51
C CYS A 502 21.94 -18.49 2.39
N VAL A 503 20.82 -17.86 2.67
CA VAL A 503 19.50 -18.48 2.54
C VAL A 503 18.95 -18.14 1.15
N PRO A 504 18.65 -19.15 0.30
CA PRO A 504 18.07 -18.94 -1.02
C PRO A 504 16.64 -18.38 -0.90
N ASN A 505 16.26 -17.54 -1.84
CA ASN A 505 14.95 -16.91 -1.92
C ASN A 505 14.57 -16.16 -0.63
N ALA A 506 15.55 -15.46 -0.05
CA ALA A 506 15.42 -14.68 1.16
C ALA A 506 16.33 -13.45 1.15
N LEU A 507 16.05 -12.54 2.06
CA LEU A 507 16.88 -11.38 2.33
C LEU A 507 18.00 -11.75 3.31
N ASN A 508 19.25 -11.69 2.84
CA ASN A 508 20.44 -12.05 3.61
C ASN A 508 21.16 -10.78 4.07
N THR A 509 21.20 -10.51 5.36
CA THR A 509 21.73 -9.26 5.92
C THR A 509 23.10 -9.47 6.58
N VAL A 510 24.04 -8.58 6.27
CA VAL A 510 25.33 -8.46 6.95
C VAL A 510 25.41 -7.13 7.71
N LEU A 511 25.72 -7.21 8.99
CA LEU A 511 25.94 -6.05 9.86
C LEU A 511 27.42 -5.69 9.83
N PHE A 512 27.72 -4.39 9.66
CA PHE A 512 29.11 -3.91 9.67
C PHE A 512 29.68 -3.88 11.08
N SER A 513 30.97 -4.08 11.20
CA SER A 513 31.72 -4.02 12.46
C SER A 513 32.96 -3.15 12.35
N ASP A 514 33.39 -2.59 13.48
CA ASP A 514 34.63 -1.81 13.55
C ASP A 514 35.85 -2.72 13.22
N PRO A 515 36.61 -2.42 12.18
CA PRO A 515 37.80 -3.18 11.82
C PRO A 515 38.92 -3.14 12.89
N ALA A 516 38.89 -2.15 13.78
CA ALA A 516 39.81 -2.06 14.90
C ALA A 516 39.49 -3.05 16.04
N ARG A 517 38.28 -3.59 16.10
CA ARG A 517 37.88 -4.65 17.04
C ARG A 517 38.18 -6.03 16.47
N ARG A 518 39.49 -6.40 16.36
CA ARG A 518 39.85 -7.77 16.05
C ARG A 518 39.45 -8.67 17.23
N SER A 519 38.58 -9.65 16.93
CA SER A 519 38.22 -10.75 17.83
C SER A 519 39.46 -11.48 18.36
N GLY A 520 39.83 -11.21 19.60
CA GLY A 520 40.69 -12.08 20.37
C GLY A 520 39.86 -13.28 20.86
N PRO A 521 40.40 -14.49 20.96
CA PRO A 521 39.68 -15.72 21.31
C PRO A 521 39.13 -15.78 22.76
N ASN A 522 39.17 -14.72 23.55
CA ASN A 522 38.73 -14.68 24.95
C ASN A 522 38.23 -13.29 25.41
N THR A 523 37.16 -12.79 24.84
CA THR A 523 36.40 -11.69 25.49
C THR A 523 34.92 -11.97 25.51
N THR A 524 34.52 -12.88 26.38
CA THR A 524 33.20 -12.87 27.00
C THR A 524 33.20 -11.82 28.08
N THR A 525 32.76 -10.63 27.79
CA THR A 525 32.20 -9.53 28.60
C THR A 525 32.60 -8.20 27.97
N ALA A 526 31.83 -7.75 27.01
CA ALA A 526 31.64 -6.35 26.79
C ALA A 526 30.13 -6.17 26.77
N THR A 527 29.59 -5.54 27.78
CA THR A 527 28.29 -4.91 27.76
C THR A 527 28.33 -3.91 26.61
N ASP A 528 27.84 -4.33 25.44
CA ASP A 528 27.55 -3.43 24.35
C ASP A 528 26.48 -2.48 24.91
N ASN A 529 26.80 -1.21 24.97
CA ASN A 529 25.76 -0.19 24.99
C ASN A 529 25.03 -0.35 23.68
N GLU A 530 23.83 -0.94 23.72
CA GLU A 530 22.98 -1.32 22.58
C GLU A 530 22.43 -0.12 21.80
N GLY A 531 23.10 1.05 21.84
CA GLY A 531 22.62 2.28 21.20
C GLY A 531 23.35 2.72 19.95
N GLU A 532 24.63 2.38 19.74
CA GLU A 532 25.39 2.90 18.59
C GLU A 532 26.14 1.76 17.87
N GLY A 533 25.49 1.18 16.82
CA GLY A 533 26.16 0.27 15.90
C GLY A 533 27.28 0.97 15.12
N TYR A 534 28.33 0.23 14.73
CA TYR A 534 29.35 0.74 13.84
C TYR A 534 28.74 1.19 12.51
N THR A 535 29.11 2.35 12.01
CA THR A 535 28.75 2.88 10.69
C THR A 535 29.99 3.22 9.89
N LEU A 536 29.96 2.86 8.61
CA LEU A 536 30.94 3.28 7.62
C LEU A 536 30.41 4.53 6.90
N GLU A 537 31.17 5.61 6.88
CA GLU A 537 30.81 6.83 6.14
C GLU A 537 31.44 6.79 4.75
N THR A 538 30.63 6.56 3.72
CA THR A 538 31.08 6.48 2.32
C THR A 538 29.95 6.80 1.35
N ASP A 539 30.29 7.25 0.13
CA ASP A 539 29.39 7.39 -1.03
C ASP A 539 29.58 6.27 -2.05
N HIS A 540 30.45 5.31 -1.79
CA HIS A 540 30.75 4.24 -2.73
C HIS A 540 31.04 2.93 -2.01
N LEU A 541 30.17 1.94 -2.17
CA LEU A 541 30.42 0.56 -1.77
C LEU A 541 30.70 -0.30 -2.99
N GLN A 542 31.67 -1.19 -2.88
CA GLN A 542 31.92 -2.24 -3.85
C GLN A 542 31.61 -3.59 -3.23
N VAL A 543 30.67 -4.30 -3.83
CA VAL A 543 30.23 -5.65 -3.42
C VAL A 543 30.79 -6.68 -4.38
N THR A 544 31.56 -7.63 -3.87
CA THR A 544 32.09 -8.74 -4.66
C THR A 544 31.42 -10.04 -4.21
N LEU A 545 30.78 -10.71 -5.16
CA LEU A 545 30.18 -12.02 -4.97
C LEU A 545 31.07 -13.09 -5.61
N SER A 546 31.28 -14.23 -4.93
CA SER A 546 31.93 -15.40 -5.52
C SER A 546 30.91 -16.52 -5.73
N ASP A 547 30.91 -17.11 -6.91
CA ASP A 547 29.96 -18.14 -7.28
C ASP A 547 30.34 -19.52 -6.73
N GLN A 548 29.33 -20.33 -6.49
CA GLN A 548 29.54 -21.78 -6.28
C GLN A 548 29.92 -22.43 -7.61
N LEU A 549 30.77 -23.45 -7.51
CA LEU A 549 31.19 -24.20 -8.69
C LEU A 549 29.94 -24.76 -9.45
N ARG A 550 29.79 -24.43 -10.72
CA ARG A 550 28.71 -24.83 -11.63
C ARG A 550 27.38 -24.09 -11.46
N TYR A 551 27.29 -23.10 -10.57
CA TYR A 551 26.11 -22.28 -10.40
C TYR A 551 26.42 -20.82 -10.72
N THR A 552 25.38 -20.07 -10.98
CA THR A 552 25.43 -18.63 -11.17
C THR A 552 24.70 -17.94 -10.03
N THR A 553 24.99 -16.68 -9.83
CA THR A 553 24.31 -15.86 -8.81
C THR A 553 23.28 -14.96 -9.48
N ALA A 554 22.15 -14.76 -8.81
CA ALA A 554 21.16 -13.74 -9.17
C ALA A 554 20.70 -12.98 -7.92
N ILE A 555 20.58 -11.65 -8.07
CA ILE A 555 20.17 -10.74 -7.02
C ILE A 555 18.93 -9.99 -7.51
N SER A 556 17.84 -10.09 -6.75
CA SER A 556 16.62 -9.35 -7.04
C SER A 556 16.58 -7.96 -6.41
N GLU A 557 17.21 -7.77 -5.26
CA GLU A 557 17.29 -6.48 -4.58
C GLU A 557 18.53 -6.40 -3.69
N ILE A 558 19.09 -5.21 -3.61
CA ILE A 558 20.13 -4.86 -2.62
C ILE A 558 19.58 -3.73 -1.75
N GLN A 559 19.63 -3.90 -0.45
CA GLN A 559 19.27 -2.85 0.49
C GLN A 559 20.51 -2.40 1.25
N VAL A 560 20.73 -1.11 1.32
CA VAL A 560 21.82 -0.50 2.10
C VAL A 560 21.19 0.34 3.20
N TRP A 561 21.44 -0.02 4.43
CA TRP A 561 20.83 0.57 5.59
C TRP A 561 21.75 1.61 6.23
N ALA A 562 21.26 2.84 6.27
CA ALA A 562 21.96 3.96 6.86
C ALA A 562 21.09 4.69 7.89
N VAL A 563 21.73 5.44 8.78
CA VAL A 563 21.02 6.39 9.65
C VAL A 563 20.41 7.46 8.76
N PRO A 564 19.07 7.72 8.85
CA PRO A 564 18.49 8.85 8.14
C PRO A 564 19.15 10.15 8.58
N GLU A 565 19.51 10.96 7.64
CA GLU A 565 19.86 12.36 7.92
C GLU A 565 18.54 13.11 8.11
N LEU A 566 18.09 13.21 9.36
CA LEU A 566 16.91 13.96 9.72
C LEU A 566 17.28 15.44 9.74
N GLY A 567 16.71 16.22 8.79
CA GLY A 567 16.76 17.66 8.69
C GLY A 567 17.94 18.42 9.28
N PRO A 568 17.97 19.71 9.14
CA PRO A 568 16.98 20.58 8.49
C PRO A 568 17.06 20.59 6.96
N ARG A 569 18.10 19.97 6.36
CA ARG A 569 18.38 19.98 4.92
C ARG A 569 17.98 18.65 4.28
N TYR A 570 17.20 18.73 3.18
CA TYR A 570 16.74 17.61 2.36
C TYR A 570 17.24 17.81 0.93
N GLU A 571 18.04 16.88 0.44
CA GLU A 571 18.70 16.98 -0.86
C GLU A 571 17.74 16.58 -2.00
N ALA A 572 17.76 17.35 -3.10
CA ALA A 572 16.84 17.12 -4.22
C ALA A 572 17.13 15.81 -4.95
N GLU A 573 18.35 15.34 -4.98
CA GLU A 573 18.73 14.06 -5.59
C GLU A 573 18.20 12.82 -4.85
N ASP A 574 17.77 12.96 -3.61
CA ASP A 574 17.10 11.89 -2.85
C ASP A 574 15.59 11.82 -3.17
N GLY A 575 15.06 12.78 -3.94
CA GLY A 575 13.64 12.89 -4.27
C GLY A 575 13.20 12.04 -5.46
N LEU A 576 11.90 11.80 -5.52
CA LEU A 576 11.24 11.22 -6.69
C LEU A 576 11.14 12.25 -7.81
N LEU A 577 11.62 11.92 -9.01
CA LEU A 577 11.50 12.76 -10.19
C LEU A 577 10.31 12.36 -11.07
N GLY A 578 9.67 13.34 -11.68
CA GLY A 578 8.63 13.11 -12.65
C GLY A 578 8.42 14.29 -13.60
N ALA A 579 7.45 14.14 -14.50
CA ALA A 579 7.00 15.20 -15.38
C ALA A 579 5.50 15.07 -15.63
N PHE A 580 4.83 16.19 -15.90
CA PHE A 580 3.45 16.17 -16.37
C PHE A 580 3.41 15.86 -17.86
N ILE A 581 2.74 14.78 -18.25
CA ILE A 581 2.45 14.44 -19.64
C ILE A 581 0.94 14.45 -19.83
N GLY A 582 0.41 15.39 -20.61
CA GLY A 582 -1.00 15.39 -21.01
C GLY A 582 -2.01 15.53 -19.87
N GLY A 583 -1.64 16.18 -18.75
CA GLY A 583 -2.56 16.44 -17.63
C GLY A 583 -2.68 15.31 -16.61
N PHE A 584 -1.94 14.23 -16.76
CA PHE A 584 -1.84 13.18 -15.77
C PHE A 584 -0.48 13.22 -15.08
N GLN A 585 -0.48 13.10 -13.74
CA GLN A 585 0.74 12.78 -13.01
C GLN A 585 1.12 11.34 -13.37
N GLY A 586 2.19 11.17 -14.10
CA GLY A 586 2.74 9.88 -14.44
C GLY A 586 4.24 9.87 -14.25
N LYS A 587 4.79 8.73 -13.87
CA LYS A 587 6.22 8.47 -14.00
C LYS A 587 6.55 8.68 -15.48
N ALA A 588 7.30 9.73 -15.82
CA ALA A 588 7.52 10.10 -17.20
C ALA A 588 8.30 9.02 -17.94
N VAL A 589 7.79 8.62 -19.08
CA VAL A 589 8.59 7.99 -20.12
C VAL A 589 9.44 9.13 -20.75
N GLY A 590 10.66 9.30 -20.24
CA GLY A 590 11.53 10.42 -20.56
C GLY A 590 11.46 11.53 -19.50
N MET A 591 12.36 11.50 -18.53
CA MET A 591 12.45 12.54 -17.50
C MET A 591 12.80 13.89 -18.13
N ASN A 592 11.96 14.89 -17.91
CA ASN A 592 12.32 16.28 -18.17
C ASN A 592 13.12 16.85 -16.99
N GLY A 593 14.20 16.12 -16.61
CA GLY A 593 15.13 16.50 -15.57
C GLY A 593 16.38 15.65 -15.67
N SER A 594 17.47 16.12 -15.11
CA SER A 594 18.74 15.41 -15.04
C SER A 594 19.36 15.57 -13.67
N PHE A 595 19.91 14.49 -13.15
CA PHE A 595 20.78 14.56 -11.98
C PHE A 595 22.12 15.18 -12.41
N GLU A 596 22.52 16.22 -11.70
CA GLU A 596 23.83 16.83 -11.80
C GLU A 596 24.52 16.71 -10.45
N ALA A 597 25.83 16.91 -10.39
CA ALA A 597 26.56 16.86 -9.13
C ALA A 597 25.98 17.86 -8.12
N GLY A 598 25.36 17.36 -7.05
CA GLY A 598 24.77 18.14 -5.97
C GLY A 598 23.37 18.68 -6.22
N GLY A 599 22.54 18.04 -7.07
CA GLY A 599 21.14 18.42 -7.21
C GLY A 599 20.46 17.94 -8.48
N VAL A 600 19.29 18.51 -8.79
CA VAL A 600 18.41 18.12 -9.88
C VAL A 600 18.10 19.32 -10.77
N ARG A 601 18.30 19.18 -12.08
CA ARG A 601 17.85 20.16 -13.05
C ARG A 601 16.47 19.78 -13.58
N LEU A 602 15.50 20.65 -13.38
CA LEU A 602 14.13 20.44 -13.85
C LEU A 602 13.96 21.02 -15.27
N GLY A 603 13.51 20.19 -16.20
CA GLY A 603 13.07 20.60 -17.52
C GLY A 603 11.57 20.93 -17.57
N PRO A 604 11.02 21.32 -18.75
CA PRO A 604 9.62 21.72 -18.88
C PRO A 604 8.63 20.69 -18.33
N GLY A 605 7.80 21.11 -17.36
CA GLY A 605 6.85 20.26 -16.67
C GLY A 605 7.46 19.23 -15.72
N GLY A 606 8.77 19.29 -15.49
CA GLY A 606 9.46 18.44 -14.52
C GLY A 606 9.18 18.81 -13.08
N TRP A 607 9.24 17.83 -12.20
CA TRP A 607 9.08 18.03 -10.76
C TRP A 607 9.99 17.09 -9.95
N VAL A 608 10.28 17.49 -8.73
CA VAL A 608 10.92 16.65 -7.71
C VAL A 608 10.06 16.63 -6.45
N GLU A 609 9.87 15.47 -5.87
CA GLU A 609 9.10 15.28 -4.65
C GLU A 609 10.00 14.72 -3.54
N LEU A 610 10.00 15.40 -2.41
CA LEU A 610 10.72 15.02 -1.21
C LEU A 610 9.72 14.55 -0.15
N GLY A 611 9.80 13.29 0.22
CA GLY A 611 8.97 12.70 1.27
C GLY A 611 9.57 12.83 2.66
N ASN A 612 8.72 12.65 3.68
CA ASN A 612 9.12 12.63 5.10
C ASN A 612 9.89 13.88 5.58
N VAL A 613 9.59 15.04 4.98
CA VAL A 613 10.15 16.33 5.41
C VAL A 613 9.54 16.71 6.76
N ARG A 614 10.37 16.95 7.77
CA ARG A 614 9.92 17.19 9.16
C ARG A 614 10.27 18.61 9.60
N THR A 615 9.44 19.15 10.48
CA THR A 615 9.74 20.40 11.19
C THR A 615 10.84 20.16 12.22
N ASN A 616 11.73 21.13 12.41
CA ASN A 616 12.84 21.01 13.36
C ASN A 616 12.39 20.86 14.81
N ASP A 617 11.27 21.49 15.16
CA ASP A 617 10.67 21.42 16.51
C ASP A 617 9.68 20.26 16.66
N GLY A 618 9.37 19.52 15.59
CA GLY A 618 8.40 18.44 15.61
C GLY A 618 6.94 18.88 15.71
N GLU A 619 6.64 20.18 15.64
CA GLU A 619 5.29 20.72 15.79
C GLU A 619 4.69 21.14 14.45
N ALA A 620 3.37 20.96 14.32
CA ALA A 620 2.62 21.46 13.17
C ALA A 620 2.52 22.98 13.22
N GLY A 621 2.38 23.61 12.07
CA GLY A 621 2.16 25.04 11.96
C GLY A 621 2.83 25.66 10.76
N ARG A 622 2.85 27.00 10.76
CA ARG A 622 3.48 27.77 9.71
C ARG A 622 4.99 27.80 9.93
N LYS A 623 5.73 27.31 8.93
CA LYS A 623 7.19 27.16 8.96
C LYS A 623 7.81 27.84 7.75
N GLU A 624 9.01 28.35 7.95
CA GLU A 624 9.84 28.81 6.84
C GLU A 624 10.55 27.61 6.22
N ILE A 625 10.44 27.44 4.91
CA ILE A 625 11.33 26.57 4.16
C ILE A 625 12.12 27.36 3.13
N SER A 626 13.39 27.05 3.01
CA SER A 626 14.28 27.64 2.02
C SER A 626 14.54 26.66 0.89
N VAL A 627 14.17 27.03 -0.34
CA VAL A 627 14.53 26.28 -1.54
C VAL A 627 15.89 26.76 -2.02
N ILE A 628 16.88 25.89 -2.04
CA ILE A 628 18.24 26.18 -2.50
C ILE A 628 18.35 25.72 -3.95
N GLY A 629 18.83 26.58 -4.80
CA GLY A 629 18.94 26.25 -6.21
C GLY A 629 19.78 27.23 -7.01
N ALA A 630 19.84 27.00 -8.32
CA ALA A 630 20.65 27.76 -9.26
C ALA A 630 19.95 27.91 -10.63
N GLY A 631 20.52 28.74 -11.50
CA GLY A 631 20.02 28.95 -12.85
C GLY A 631 18.93 30.02 -12.94
N ARG A 632 18.16 29.99 -14.02
CA ARG A 632 17.02 30.90 -14.24
C ARG A 632 15.77 30.08 -14.50
N GLY A 633 14.71 30.41 -13.78
CA GLY A 633 13.43 29.79 -13.95
C GLY A 633 12.54 29.98 -12.74
N THR A 634 11.31 29.55 -12.87
CA THR A 634 10.30 29.64 -11.84
C THR A 634 9.85 28.23 -11.47
N VAL A 635 9.71 28.00 -10.18
CA VAL A 635 9.12 26.75 -9.66
C VAL A 635 7.92 27.09 -8.77
N GLU A 636 7.00 26.16 -8.71
CA GLU A 636 5.90 26.14 -7.75
C GLU A 636 6.20 25.09 -6.70
N VAL A 637 6.13 25.47 -5.43
CA VAL A 637 6.36 24.59 -4.29
C VAL A 637 5.02 24.26 -3.64
N GLN A 638 4.75 22.97 -3.51
CA GLN A 638 3.56 22.45 -2.83
C GLN A 638 3.98 21.68 -1.60
N VAL A 639 3.23 21.84 -0.51
CA VAL A 639 3.39 21.03 0.70
C VAL A 639 2.09 20.26 0.95
N ASN A 640 2.20 18.92 1.03
CA ASN A 640 1.06 18.02 1.26
C ASN A 640 -0.11 18.23 0.27
N TRP A 641 0.18 18.72 -0.94
CA TRP A 641 -0.81 19.03 -1.99
C TRP A 641 -1.85 20.11 -1.60
N LEU A 642 -1.60 20.85 -0.51
CA LEU A 642 -2.58 21.78 0.06
C LEU A 642 -2.30 23.26 -0.21
N SER A 643 -1.06 23.63 -0.50
CA SER A 643 -0.66 25.03 -0.71
C SER A 643 0.35 25.13 -1.83
N ASN A 644 0.20 26.17 -2.67
CA ASN A 644 1.10 26.47 -3.77
C ASN A 644 1.80 27.80 -3.52
N THR A 645 3.12 27.83 -3.58
CA THR A 645 3.92 29.06 -3.49
C THR A 645 4.91 29.09 -4.64
N THR A 646 4.94 30.20 -5.36
CA THR A 646 5.87 30.40 -6.50
C THR A 646 7.22 30.91 -6.02
N VAL A 647 8.29 30.34 -6.58
CA VAL A 647 9.68 30.70 -6.28
C VAL A 647 10.42 31.00 -7.58
N ASP A 648 11.01 32.19 -7.68
CA ASP A 648 11.77 32.64 -8.85
C ASP A 648 13.29 32.55 -8.60
N PHE A 649 13.99 31.90 -9.51
CA PHE A 649 15.45 31.85 -9.54
C PHE A 649 16.01 32.76 -10.65
N ALA A 650 16.82 33.69 -10.27
CA ALA A 650 17.57 34.59 -11.19
C ALA A 650 19.08 34.35 -11.18
N GLY A 651 19.52 33.25 -10.56
CA GLY A 651 20.89 32.81 -10.34
C GLY A 651 21.00 31.88 -9.16
N ASN A 652 22.20 31.64 -8.66
CA ASN A 652 22.41 30.78 -7.52
C ASN A 652 21.92 31.45 -6.23
N GLY A 653 21.35 30.66 -5.32
CA GLY A 653 20.95 31.12 -3.98
C GLY A 653 19.79 30.37 -3.37
N SER A 654 19.44 30.81 -2.17
CA SER A 654 18.30 30.33 -1.40
C SER A 654 17.12 31.28 -1.55
N ARG A 655 15.92 30.73 -1.52
CA ARG A 655 14.63 31.46 -1.54
C ARG A 655 13.76 30.91 -0.43
N SER A 656 13.47 31.74 0.57
CA SER A 656 12.59 31.36 1.68
C SER A 656 11.14 31.63 1.36
N ILE A 657 10.30 30.68 1.75
CA ILE A 657 8.83 30.78 1.68
C ILE A 657 8.23 30.27 2.98
N GLU A 658 7.06 30.80 3.33
CA GLU A 658 6.29 30.30 4.46
C GLU A 658 5.24 29.29 4.00
N VAL A 659 5.19 28.13 4.63
CA VAL A 659 4.27 27.03 4.31
C VAL A 659 3.67 26.45 5.58
N ASP A 660 2.48 25.85 5.45
CA ASP A 660 1.86 25.13 6.54
C ASP A 660 2.32 23.67 6.53
N MET A 661 2.94 23.23 7.61
CA MET A 661 3.44 21.88 7.79
C MET A 661 2.66 21.13 8.87
N LEU A 662 2.44 19.85 8.64
CA LEU A 662 1.84 18.95 9.62
C LEU A 662 2.90 18.43 10.60
N ARG A 663 2.45 18.00 11.75
CA ARG A 663 3.27 17.24 12.68
C ARG A 663 3.69 15.91 12.06
N GLY A 664 4.97 15.58 12.12
CA GLY A 664 5.51 14.36 11.49
C GLY A 664 6.04 14.60 10.07
N GLY A 665 5.92 13.61 9.20
CA GLY A 665 6.45 13.69 7.84
C GLY A 665 5.51 14.45 6.89
N ASN A 666 6.08 15.38 6.14
CA ASN A 666 5.40 16.12 5.07
C ASN A 666 5.95 15.70 3.72
N VAL A 667 5.17 15.90 2.68
CA VAL A 667 5.60 15.77 1.29
C VAL A 667 5.77 17.16 0.71
N VAL A 668 6.95 17.47 0.20
CA VAL A 668 7.25 18.74 -0.47
C VAL A 668 7.54 18.46 -1.93
N THR A 669 6.72 19.00 -2.82
CA THR A 669 6.87 18.83 -4.27
C THR A 669 7.23 20.16 -4.91
N ILE A 670 8.26 20.17 -5.77
CA ILE A 670 8.75 21.35 -6.48
C ILE A 670 8.52 21.11 -7.98
N PHE A 671 7.67 21.92 -8.58
CA PHE A 671 7.31 21.84 -9.99
C PHE A 671 8.01 22.94 -10.79
N GLN A 672 8.57 22.61 -11.94
CA GLN A 672 9.03 23.59 -12.89
C GLN A 672 7.84 24.23 -13.63
N THR A 673 7.75 25.55 -13.61
CA THR A 673 6.73 26.33 -14.34
C THR A 673 7.33 27.18 -15.47
N ASP A 674 8.58 27.61 -15.34
CA ASP A 674 9.30 28.33 -16.38
C ASP A 674 10.81 28.11 -16.29
N GLY A 675 11.53 28.23 -17.42
CA GLY A 675 12.97 28.09 -17.49
C GLY A 675 13.50 26.67 -17.23
N MET A 676 14.72 26.56 -16.78
CA MET A 676 15.38 25.29 -16.40
C MET A 676 16.11 25.46 -15.05
N PRO A 677 15.39 25.60 -13.94
CA PRO A 677 15.99 25.75 -12.64
C PRO A 677 16.71 24.47 -12.20
N PHE A 678 17.79 24.65 -11.49
CA PHE A 678 18.53 23.62 -10.80
C PHE A 678 18.15 23.66 -9.32
N ILE A 679 17.66 22.58 -8.77
CA ILE A 679 17.29 22.45 -7.36
C ILE A 679 18.36 21.61 -6.66
N ASP A 680 18.97 22.18 -5.65
CA ASP A 680 19.98 21.54 -4.81
C ASP A 680 19.29 20.86 -3.60
N ALA A 681 18.59 21.64 -2.79
CA ALA A 681 17.96 21.12 -1.59
C ALA A 681 16.79 22.01 -1.13
N ILE A 682 16.04 21.51 -0.15
CA ILE A 682 15.24 22.35 0.74
C ILE A 682 15.82 22.33 2.15
N VAL A 683 15.67 23.44 2.87
CA VAL A 683 16.04 23.56 4.28
C VAL A 683 14.83 24.05 5.06
N VAL A 684 14.45 23.31 6.09
CA VAL A 684 13.36 23.68 7.00
C VAL A 684 13.94 24.60 8.08
N GLY A 685 13.40 25.81 8.19
CA GLY A 685 13.76 26.78 9.21
C GLY A 685 13.32 26.40 10.63
N GLU A 686 13.84 27.14 11.63
CA GLU A 686 13.45 26.98 13.04
C GLU A 686 12.00 27.39 13.30
#